data_fa6f778cec2d619987b5ab1078617677
#
_entry.id   fa6f778cec2d619987b5ab1078617677
#
_cell.length_a   1.000
_cell.length_b   1.000
_cell.length_c   1.000
_cell.angle_alpha   90.00
_cell.angle_beta   90.00
_cell.angle_gamma   90.00
#
_symmetry.space_group_name_H-M   'P 1'
#
loop_
_entity.id
_entity.type
_entity.pdbx_description
1 polymer ?
#
loop_
_entity_poly.entity_id
_entity_poly.type
_entity_poly.pdbx_seq_one_letter_code
_entity_poly.pdbx_strand_id
1 'polypeptide(L)'
;MPGCKSNYKSADASAFSFPKDEQRRQQWMRAIHRKDFTPTENTIVCSKHFEKRFIITEDSMTRADGTVVTAKRGRPSLHKDACPTIFENQPKYMSKEIPAPRTTPQERRDKLIERDEVVFSDWIKKDQINSFKEFCEGFTEKLCKGWLHLSSDDYVSFLRINCDGQPKLTVSFKVMSDLTVSVWLENNTLKPRKLKWLLGEANACDLWSKFENLLSHLNLESASTLTVTDKLTQCKETIEEILETDNDEMSSKKKVMWFCAEQLGLICKDSMKYSCDFLVWSYSVFMTNPSLYTSLRDSGVLVLPHPNYLRKLSISSGAKCLNTENSHELFLKETFSCLKSEEKLVNVLLDEIHVKKGLSYKGGKIYGASVNSDEPATTIQAFMISSLLSKHKHVAALYPVCKLTADTLLDLTHKVLAFLHDIGYKVVSLIADNNRVNRKMFEKLCDGPLTPSISNPYDSSEQLFLLFDSVHLLKCIRNNWLNQKKPIQTFVIPSPSNLTIQEEASLQPLKELYAKERKKCVKLAPGLSEKVLFPNNLERQNVQLVVRLFDEKNVAALKTMNLPGVSGTAAFLQQIMSWWHIVNVKTPDKGVALRQAQCDPIRQDSSTDPNLLFLTTFVQWLASWEEMELVQHERIGQLSRETAFALKHTTATLVKLCDYLLKDHDFRYVLLGKFQTDKLEGRFGQYRKMSGANYNVAVAQVMESERKIKVINVLSMGSSKFGPLTLTELNHSQLESKSHSESVDCLEKFKGVEKYVKEQSLSKQDESVMMYIAGYVAHVVRKRLKCDLCVSRISLDKVMEAEIPEECQYLHSLDRGGLKWPTDFTLSVCIHTYQIFQALLNNFKTEFIQCTSNQRLALVGLSLNFQGTLVDVEECCPCNTSVSQLLRMCIWPVTNILLNNFTKSYNDTVGRKDDKKRKLSTLKES
;
A
#
# COMPACT_ATOMS: atom_id res chain seq x y z
N MET A 1 -36.87 11.98 13.12
CA MET A 1 -35.88 11.69 14.17
C MET A 1 -35.52 10.22 14.12
N PRO A 2 -34.23 9.82 14.17
CA PRO A 2 -33.83 8.42 14.20
C PRO A 2 -34.49 7.69 15.37
N GLY A 3 -35.13 6.54 15.12
CA GLY A 3 -35.78 5.73 16.14
C GLY A 3 -37.14 6.23 16.67
N CYS A 4 -37.61 7.40 16.26
CA CYS A 4 -38.91 7.92 16.71
C CYS A 4 -40.07 7.22 15.98
N LYS A 5 -40.93 6.54 16.74
CA LYS A 5 -42.13 5.86 16.23
C LYS A 5 -43.42 6.70 16.38
N SER A 6 -43.34 7.98 16.77
CA SER A 6 -44.49 8.86 16.90
C SER A 6 -45.16 9.09 15.57
N ASN A 7 -46.34 8.49 15.38
CA ASN A 7 -47.15 8.67 14.21
C ASN A 7 -47.94 9.98 14.42
N TYR A 8 -47.73 11.00 13.58
CA TYR A 8 -48.31 12.33 13.70
C TYR A 8 -49.87 12.37 13.70
N LYS A 9 -50.48 11.22 13.54
CA LYS A 9 -51.98 11.05 13.62
C LYS A 9 -52.49 10.72 15.01
N SER A 10 -51.60 10.51 16.01
CA SER A 10 -52.04 10.29 17.38
C SER A 10 -52.14 11.58 18.16
N ALA A 11 -53.22 11.79 18.90
CA ALA A 11 -53.57 13.03 19.64
C ALA A 11 -52.57 13.43 20.76
N ASP A 12 -51.53 12.63 21.02
CA ASP A 12 -50.66 12.77 22.20
C ASP A 12 -49.35 13.50 21.96
N ALA A 13 -49.01 13.96 20.76
CA ALA A 13 -47.77 14.66 20.48
C ALA A 13 -47.94 15.81 19.51
N SER A 14 -47.64 17.01 19.98
CA SER A 14 -47.53 18.19 19.12
C SER A 14 -46.30 18.15 18.24
N ALA A 15 -46.38 18.72 17.05
CA ALA A 15 -45.27 18.78 16.12
C ALA A 15 -44.83 20.24 15.88
N PHE A 16 -43.52 20.48 15.85
CA PHE A 16 -42.93 21.80 15.66
C PHE A 16 -42.05 21.81 14.41
N SER A 17 -42.21 22.86 13.60
CA SER A 17 -41.40 23.08 12.40
C SER A 17 -39.97 23.47 12.76
N PHE A 18 -39.03 23.18 11.86
CA PHE A 18 -37.66 23.65 11.98
C PHE A 18 -37.63 25.18 12.06
N PRO A 19 -36.74 25.76 12.88
CA PRO A 19 -36.58 27.22 12.97
C PRO A 19 -36.21 27.82 11.61
N LYS A 20 -36.80 29.00 11.32
CA LYS A 20 -36.44 29.83 10.14
C LYS A 20 -35.11 30.57 10.35
N ASP A 21 -34.78 30.85 11.61
CA ASP A 21 -33.49 31.43 11.99
C ASP A 21 -32.35 30.46 11.76
N GLU A 22 -31.34 30.89 11.02
CA GLU A 22 -30.25 30.02 10.57
C GLU A 22 -29.40 29.54 11.73
N GLN A 23 -29.10 30.32 12.74
CA GLN A 23 -28.31 29.91 13.89
C GLN A 23 -29.05 28.84 14.70
N ARG A 24 -30.34 29.02 14.95
CA ARG A 24 -31.17 28.01 15.62
C ARG A 24 -31.38 26.76 14.77
N ARG A 25 -31.47 26.92 13.47
CA ARG A 25 -31.61 25.83 12.52
C ARG A 25 -30.34 24.94 12.55
N GLN A 26 -29.18 25.54 12.56
CA GLN A 26 -27.90 24.82 12.70
C GLN A 26 -27.74 24.14 14.09
N GLN A 27 -28.21 24.78 15.17
CA GLN A 27 -28.25 24.16 16.48
C GLN A 27 -29.09 22.89 16.50
N TRP A 28 -30.29 22.94 15.89
CA TRP A 28 -31.16 21.79 15.78
C TRP A 28 -30.56 20.69 14.90
N MET A 29 -29.91 21.06 13.81
CA MET A 29 -29.21 20.11 12.93
C MET A 29 -28.08 19.40 13.66
N ARG A 30 -27.31 20.10 14.49
CA ARG A 30 -26.25 19.49 15.31
C ARG A 30 -26.81 18.58 16.41
N ALA A 31 -27.93 18.95 17.01
CA ALA A 31 -28.58 18.16 18.03
C ALA A 31 -29.20 16.87 17.47
N ILE A 32 -29.62 16.88 16.21
CA ILE A 32 -30.19 15.70 15.54
C ILE A 32 -29.05 14.89 14.94
N HIS A 33 -28.63 13.84 15.63
CA HIS A 33 -27.53 12.94 15.21
C HIS A 33 -27.89 12.13 13.95
N ARG A 34 -28.05 12.81 12.82
CA ARG A 34 -28.33 12.18 11.53
C ARG A 34 -27.31 12.68 10.51
N LYS A 35 -26.54 11.74 9.96
CA LYS A 35 -25.54 12.02 8.95
C LYS A 35 -26.24 12.47 7.65
N ASP A 36 -25.74 13.54 7.03
CA ASP A 36 -26.20 14.07 5.73
C ASP A 36 -27.67 14.48 5.71
N PHE A 37 -28.18 15.09 6.80
CA PHE A 37 -29.57 15.54 6.90
C PHE A 37 -29.70 17.03 6.65
N THR A 38 -30.48 17.39 5.61
CA THR A 38 -30.87 18.78 5.30
C THR A 38 -32.37 18.94 5.53
N PRO A 39 -32.81 19.77 6.47
CA PRO A 39 -34.24 19.97 6.73
C PRO A 39 -34.90 20.77 5.60
N THR A 40 -36.03 20.29 5.09
CA THR A 40 -36.90 21.01 4.16
C THR A 40 -37.90 21.90 4.94
N GLU A 41 -38.65 22.77 4.27
CA GLU A 41 -39.67 23.65 4.91
C GLU A 41 -40.77 22.86 5.62
N ASN A 42 -41.04 21.62 5.19
CA ASN A 42 -42.03 20.72 5.77
C ASN A 42 -41.49 19.81 6.87
N THR A 43 -40.20 19.95 7.21
CA THR A 43 -39.59 19.12 8.23
C THR A 43 -40.06 19.48 9.62
N ILE A 44 -40.63 18.54 10.35
CA ILE A 44 -41.17 18.73 11.68
C ILE A 44 -40.52 17.76 12.71
N VAL A 45 -40.48 18.22 13.96
CA VAL A 45 -39.98 17.46 15.11
C VAL A 45 -41.07 17.38 16.16
N CYS A 46 -41.39 16.19 16.66
CA CYS A 46 -42.45 16.02 17.67
C CYS A 46 -42.00 16.47 19.07
N SER A 47 -43.00 16.87 19.90
CA SER A 47 -42.77 17.39 21.25
C SER A 47 -41.96 16.49 22.17
N LYS A 48 -41.96 15.17 21.95
CA LYS A 48 -41.22 14.19 22.76
C LYS A 48 -39.70 14.36 22.72
N HIS A 49 -39.16 15.09 21.75
CA HIS A 49 -37.75 15.36 21.60
C HIS A 49 -37.27 16.62 22.33
N PHE A 50 -38.19 17.35 22.98
CA PHE A 50 -37.89 18.56 23.74
C PHE A 50 -38.15 18.36 25.22
N GLU A 51 -37.34 18.97 26.06
CA GLU A 51 -37.60 19.01 27.47
C GLU A 51 -38.90 19.77 27.78
N LYS A 52 -39.70 19.29 28.70
CA LYS A 52 -41.01 19.88 29.03
C LYS A 52 -40.95 21.38 29.37
N ARG A 53 -39.86 21.84 30.00
CA ARG A 53 -39.63 23.24 30.36
C ARG A 53 -39.58 24.20 29.14
N PHE A 54 -39.27 23.65 27.98
CA PHE A 54 -39.19 24.45 26.74
C PHE A 54 -40.48 24.41 25.91
N ILE A 55 -41.51 23.69 26.34
CA ILE A 55 -42.80 23.61 25.67
C ILE A 55 -43.77 24.52 26.43
N ILE A 56 -44.14 25.61 25.80
CA ILE A 56 -45.04 26.61 26.36
C ILE A 56 -46.52 26.19 26.06
N THR A 57 -47.20 25.80 27.09
CA THR A 57 -48.61 25.36 27.01
C THR A 57 -49.59 26.40 27.55
N GLU A 58 -49.07 27.43 28.24
CA GLU A 58 -49.86 28.49 28.86
C GLU A 58 -49.23 29.86 28.57
N ASP A 59 -50.06 30.86 28.38
CA ASP A 59 -49.65 32.25 28.36
C ASP A 59 -49.90 32.88 29.71
N SER A 60 -48.89 33.57 30.25
CA SER A 60 -49.04 34.33 31.48
C SER A 60 -48.92 35.81 31.21
N MET A 61 -49.84 36.59 31.81
CA MET A 61 -49.82 38.04 31.76
C MET A 61 -49.93 38.56 33.20
N THR A 62 -49.02 39.44 33.54
CA THR A 62 -49.05 40.13 34.86
C THR A 62 -49.91 41.39 34.72
N ARG A 63 -51.00 41.47 35.53
CA ARG A 63 -51.79 42.69 35.59
C ARG A 63 -51.05 43.81 36.35
N ALA A 64 -51.60 45.05 36.24
CA ALA A 64 -50.99 46.21 36.90
C ALA A 64 -50.98 46.14 38.42
N ASP A 65 -51.80 45.23 39.01
CA ASP A 65 -51.91 44.93 40.44
C ASP A 65 -50.91 43.85 40.90
N GLY A 66 -50.06 43.32 40.00
CA GLY A 66 -49.07 42.27 40.32
C GLY A 66 -49.62 40.86 40.25
N THR A 67 -50.89 40.62 39.94
CA THR A 67 -51.48 39.31 39.78
C THR A 67 -51.13 38.68 38.43
N VAL A 68 -50.70 37.44 38.43
CA VAL A 68 -50.38 36.70 37.22
C VAL A 68 -51.60 35.90 36.79
N VAL A 69 -52.14 36.20 35.63
CA VAL A 69 -53.22 35.42 35.02
C VAL A 69 -52.67 34.52 33.96
N THR A 70 -52.99 33.22 34.03
CA THR A 70 -52.54 32.24 33.02
C THR A 70 -53.73 31.76 32.18
N ALA A 71 -53.55 31.59 30.92
CA ALA A 71 -54.48 31.02 29.96
C ALA A 71 -53.86 29.88 29.17
N LYS A 72 -54.54 28.73 29.05
CA LYS A 72 -54.06 27.63 28.25
C LYS A 72 -54.05 27.95 26.77
N ARG A 73 -52.93 27.67 26.09
CA ARG A 73 -52.82 27.84 24.63
C ARG A 73 -53.56 26.71 23.91
N GLY A 74 -54.28 27.06 22.87
CA GLY A 74 -54.94 26.06 22.01
C GLY A 74 -53.95 25.18 21.25
N ARG A 75 -52.70 25.67 21.01
CA ARG A 75 -51.58 24.88 20.47
C ARG A 75 -50.30 25.23 21.22
N PRO A 76 -49.54 24.23 21.72
CA PRO A 76 -48.27 24.49 22.36
C PRO A 76 -47.24 25.12 21.42
N SER A 77 -46.41 26.00 21.95
CA SER A 77 -45.30 26.61 21.22
C SER A 77 -43.96 26.29 21.90
N LEU A 78 -42.87 26.50 21.22
CA LEU A 78 -41.51 26.26 21.78
C LEU A 78 -40.89 27.61 22.22
N HIS A 79 -40.19 27.54 23.35
CA HIS A 79 -39.35 28.65 23.79
C HIS A 79 -38.25 28.93 22.75
N LYS A 80 -37.78 30.16 22.66
CA LYS A 80 -36.73 30.54 21.70
C LYS A 80 -35.42 29.74 21.84
N ASP A 81 -35.13 29.22 23.03
CA ASP A 81 -33.92 28.46 23.30
C ASP A 81 -34.14 26.94 23.21
N ALA A 82 -35.32 26.49 22.81
CA ALA A 82 -35.68 25.10 22.68
C ALA A 82 -34.85 24.39 21.60
N CYS A 83 -34.20 23.32 21.97
CA CYS A 83 -33.46 22.42 21.07
C CYS A 83 -33.85 20.97 21.34
N PRO A 84 -33.94 20.10 20.32
CA PRO A 84 -34.25 18.69 20.53
C PRO A 84 -33.07 17.96 21.17
N THR A 85 -33.24 17.56 22.45
CA THR A 85 -32.19 16.91 23.26
C THR A 85 -32.56 15.50 23.72
N ILE A 86 -33.85 15.11 23.55
CA ILE A 86 -34.37 13.81 24.03
C ILE A 86 -34.49 12.85 22.84
N PHE A 87 -33.76 11.72 22.90
CA PHE A 87 -33.74 10.69 21.86
C PHE A 87 -34.10 9.33 22.48
N GLU A 88 -35.38 8.96 22.41
CA GLU A 88 -35.81 7.63 22.83
C GLU A 88 -35.14 6.55 21.98
N ASN A 89 -34.74 5.46 22.59
CA ASN A 89 -34.01 4.33 21.95
C ASN A 89 -32.58 4.62 21.46
N GLN A 90 -31.97 5.68 21.97
CA GLN A 90 -30.55 5.97 21.74
C GLN A 90 -29.78 5.87 23.07
N PRO A 91 -28.48 5.57 23.06
CA PRO A 91 -27.65 5.56 24.26
C PRO A 91 -27.73 6.88 25.03
N LYS A 92 -27.84 6.84 26.36
CA LYS A 92 -28.02 8.02 27.23
C LYS A 92 -26.98 9.13 27.02
N TYR A 93 -25.77 8.81 26.54
CA TYR A 93 -24.74 9.81 26.26
C TYR A 93 -25.07 10.72 25.06
N MET A 94 -25.99 10.32 24.16
CA MET A 94 -26.45 11.14 23.04
C MET A 94 -27.51 12.19 23.43
N SER A 95 -28.08 12.09 24.62
CA SER A 95 -29.03 13.07 25.17
C SER A 95 -28.36 14.10 26.08
N LYS A 96 -27.04 14.31 25.97
CA LYS A 96 -26.29 15.34 26.70
C LYS A 96 -26.26 16.66 25.93
N GLU A 97 -25.81 17.72 26.66
CA GLU A 97 -25.73 19.10 26.13
C GLU A 97 -25.13 19.17 24.72
N ILE A 98 -25.69 20.08 23.93
CA ILE A 98 -25.26 20.29 22.55
C ILE A 98 -23.79 20.71 22.54
N PRO A 99 -22.90 20.00 21.84
CA PRO A 99 -21.50 20.41 21.75
C PRO A 99 -21.39 21.81 21.13
N ALA A 100 -20.56 22.66 21.73
CA ALA A 100 -20.25 23.98 21.17
C ALA A 100 -19.77 23.83 19.69
N PRO A 101 -20.09 24.77 18.81
CA PRO A 101 -19.61 24.73 17.44
C PRO A 101 -18.08 24.65 17.42
N ARG A 102 -17.56 23.68 16.69
CA ARG A 102 -16.11 23.62 16.45
C ARG A 102 -15.74 24.84 15.62
N THR A 103 -14.81 25.65 16.14
CA THR A 103 -14.18 26.72 15.38
C THR A 103 -13.62 26.16 14.07
N THR A 104 -13.80 26.89 12.98
CA THR A 104 -13.26 26.50 11.68
C THR A 104 -11.73 26.37 11.74
N PRO A 105 -11.11 25.57 10.89
CA PRO A 105 -9.65 25.49 10.82
C PRO A 105 -8.98 26.84 10.58
N GLN A 106 -9.69 27.75 9.89
CA GLN A 106 -9.21 29.10 9.60
C GLN A 106 -9.23 29.95 10.88
N GLU A 107 -10.37 30.02 11.57
CA GLU A 107 -10.49 30.77 12.85
C GLU A 107 -9.52 30.30 13.93
N ARG A 108 -9.15 29.00 13.93
CA ARG A 108 -8.12 28.48 14.83
C ARG A 108 -6.73 28.95 14.44
N ARG A 109 -6.43 29.02 13.12
CA ARG A 109 -5.17 29.57 12.65
C ARG A 109 -5.05 31.06 12.95
N ASP A 110 -6.10 31.83 12.67
CA ASP A 110 -6.11 33.26 12.87
C ASP A 110 -5.91 33.61 14.36
N LYS A 111 -6.59 32.90 15.26
CA LYS A 111 -6.37 33.05 16.72
C LYS A 111 -5.00 32.61 17.19
N LEU A 112 -4.39 31.61 16.55
CA LEU A 112 -3.02 31.23 16.84
C LEU A 112 -2.04 32.30 16.35
N ILE A 113 -2.24 32.81 15.14
CA ILE A 113 -1.42 33.88 14.56
C ILE A 113 -1.51 35.14 15.42
N GLU A 114 -2.73 35.60 15.77
CA GLU A 114 -2.93 36.75 16.64
C GLU A 114 -2.23 36.56 18.01
N ARG A 115 -2.34 35.38 18.62
CA ARG A 115 -1.66 35.08 19.91
C ARG A 115 -0.15 35.05 19.75
N ASP A 116 0.33 34.44 18.67
CA ASP A 116 1.74 34.35 18.39
C ASP A 116 2.34 35.72 18.06
N GLU A 117 1.59 36.58 17.33
CA GLU A 117 2.00 37.96 17.05
C GLU A 117 2.09 38.81 18.33
N VAL A 118 1.14 38.68 19.28
CA VAL A 118 1.16 39.37 20.55
C VAL A 118 2.34 38.87 21.41
N VAL A 119 2.51 37.56 21.54
CA VAL A 119 3.63 36.98 22.31
C VAL A 119 4.98 37.35 21.69
N PHE A 120 5.06 37.35 20.38
CA PHE A 120 6.25 37.72 19.63
C PHE A 120 6.58 39.22 19.78
N SER A 121 5.56 40.08 19.71
CA SER A 121 5.70 41.52 19.94
C SER A 121 6.19 41.83 21.36
N ASP A 122 5.59 41.17 22.37
CA ASP A 122 6.00 41.36 23.76
C ASP A 122 7.39 40.77 24.05
N TRP A 123 7.73 39.66 23.38
CA TRP A 123 9.08 39.06 23.47
C TRP A 123 10.11 39.98 22.84
N ILE A 124 9.85 40.55 21.63
CA ILE A 124 10.75 41.51 20.98
C ILE A 124 10.97 42.74 21.88
N LYS A 125 9.89 43.31 22.44
CA LYS A 125 10.02 44.48 23.34
C LYS A 125 10.89 44.20 24.55
N LYS A 126 10.84 43.02 25.13
CA LYS A 126 11.68 42.60 26.24
C LYS A 126 13.13 42.30 25.86
N ASP A 127 13.33 41.91 24.62
CA ASP A 127 14.63 41.54 24.06
C ASP A 127 15.36 42.77 23.47
N GLN A 128 14.66 43.88 23.25
CA GLN A 128 15.18 45.06 22.58
C GLN A 128 16.06 45.89 23.53
N ILE A 129 17.20 46.34 23.01
CA ILE A 129 18.12 47.26 23.67
C ILE A 129 17.90 48.64 23.04
N ASN A 130 17.30 49.53 23.78
CA ASN A 130 16.89 50.87 23.26
C ASN A 130 17.99 51.94 23.34
N SER A 131 19.01 51.70 24.16
CA SER A 131 20.10 52.65 24.32
C SER A 131 21.38 51.99 24.82
N PHE A 132 22.51 52.62 24.54
CA PHE A 132 23.80 52.17 25.04
C PHE A 132 23.87 52.17 26.60
N LYS A 133 23.17 53.13 27.21
CA LYS A 133 23.05 53.18 28.69
C LYS A 133 22.34 51.92 29.21
N GLU A 134 21.24 51.51 28.61
CA GLU A 134 20.53 50.29 28.97
C GLU A 134 21.40 49.05 28.76
N PHE A 135 22.16 49.01 27.66
CA PHE A 135 23.16 47.96 27.45
C PHE A 135 24.20 47.90 28.57
N CYS A 136 24.75 49.05 28.98
CA CYS A 136 25.75 49.12 30.04
C CYS A 136 25.21 48.68 31.41
N GLU A 137 23.94 48.89 31.69
CA GLU A 137 23.30 48.47 32.93
C GLU A 137 22.97 46.97 32.94
N GLY A 138 22.67 46.34 31.78
CA GLY A 138 22.15 44.98 31.70
C GLY A 138 23.14 43.89 31.27
N PHE A 139 24.23 44.19 30.57
CA PHE A 139 25.11 43.15 30.01
C PHE A 139 25.80 42.28 31.07
N THR A 140 26.03 42.80 32.28
CA THR A 140 26.73 42.07 33.34
C THR A 140 26.00 40.82 33.82
N GLU A 141 24.65 40.86 33.83
CA GLU A 141 23.81 39.71 34.19
C GLU A 141 23.86 38.61 33.15
N LYS A 142 24.12 38.97 31.89
CA LYS A 142 24.13 38.09 30.72
C LYS A 142 25.53 37.65 30.31
N LEU A 143 26.55 38.11 30.98
CA LEU A 143 27.93 37.78 30.63
C LEU A 143 28.31 36.37 31.11
N CYS A 144 28.70 35.52 30.19
CA CYS A 144 29.15 34.16 30.49
C CYS A 144 30.49 34.17 31.28
N LYS A 145 30.70 33.13 32.12
CA LYS A 145 31.99 32.95 32.83
C LYS A 145 33.17 32.91 31.86
N GLY A 146 34.24 33.59 32.20
CA GLY A 146 35.48 33.60 31.40
C GLY A 146 35.65 34.83 30.51
N TRP A 147 34.70 35.74 30.49
CA TRP A 147 34.82 37.02 29.82
C TRP A 147 35.17 38.13 30.82
N LEU A 148 36.13 38.97 30.46
CA LEU A 148 36.48 40.22 31.13
C LEU A 148 35.89 41.37 30.32
N HIS A 149 35.51 42.46 30.96
CA HIS A 149 35.05 43.66 30.30
C HIS A 149 35.77 44.91 30.75
N LEU A 150 35.88 45.87 29.84
CA LEU A 150 36.37 47.22 30.08
C LEU A 150 35.33 48.20 29.54
N SER A 151 34.76 49.02 30.41
CA SER A 151 33.73 50.02 30.06
C SER A 151 34.32 51.42 29.99
N SER A 152 33.87 52.18 28.99
CA SER A 152 34.13 53.59 28.72
C SER A 152 32.81 54.27 28.36
N ASP A 153 32.77 55.58 28.35
CA ASP A 153 31.57 56.36 28.02
C ASP A 153 31.11 56.09 26.56
N ASP A 154 32.05 55.73 25.66
CA ASP A 154 31.76 55.54 24.22
C ASP A 154 31.67 54.06 23.77
N TYR A 155 32.10 53.11 24.64
CA TYR A 155 32.13 51.69 24.29
C TYR A 155 32.30 50.79 25.48
N VAL A 156 31.90 49.51 25.32
CA VAL A 156 32.26 48.38 26.18
C VAL A 156 33.07 47.37 25.39
N SER A 157 34.25 47.02 25.90
CA SER A 157 35.12 45.98 25.30
C SER A 157 35.02 44.70 26.13
N PHE A 158 34.82 43.57 25.46
CA PHE A 158 34.81 42.26 26.06
C PHE A 158 36.04 41.47 25.59
N LEU A 159 36.70 40.84 26.54
CA LEU A 159 38.01 40.21 26.38
C LEU A 159 37.97 38.80 26.92
N ARG A 160 38.44 37.83 26.14
CA ARG A 160 38.63 36.45 26.60
C ARG A 160 40.10 36.07 26.54
N ILE A 161 40.65 35.67 27.69
CA ILE A 161 42.05 35.29 27.83
C ILE A 161 42.14 33.79 28.07
N ASN A 162 42.94 33.09 27.27
CA ASN A 162 43.32 31.72 27.58
C ASN A 162 44.52 31.73 28.50
N CYS A 163 44.40 31.06 29.65
CA CYS A 163 45.41 31.00 30.70
C CYS A 163 46.17 29.65 30.73
N ASP A 164 45.97 28.77 29.73
CA ASP A 164 46.73 27.53 29.57
C ASP A 164 48.16 27.87 29.08
N GLY A 165 49.04 28.17 30.02
CA GLY A 165 50.39 28.63 29.76
C GLY A 165 50.52 30.15 29.92
N GLN A 166 51.21 30.85 29.00
CA GLN A 166 51.24 32.33 29.03
C GLN A 166 49.86 32.89 28.66
N PRO A 167 49.32 33.83 29.47
CA PRO A 167 48.01 34.43 29.16
C PRO A 167 48.01 35.09 27.78
N LYS A 168 47.10 34.62 26.90
CA LYS A 168 46.93 35.14 25.55
C LYS A 168 45.49 35.57 25.33
N LEU A 169 45.32 36.76 24.74
CA LEU A 169 44.02 37.23 24.28
C LEU A 169 43.58 36.38 23.07
N THR A 170 42.53 35.61 23.24
CA THR A 170 42.02 34.73 22.17
C THR A 170 40.95 35.40 21.38
N VAL A 171 40.00 36.06 22.01
CA VAL A 171 38.87 36.73 21.37
C VAL A 171 38.64 38.06 22.07
N SER A 172 38.41 39.12 21.31
CA SER A 172 37.88 40.37 21.85
C SER A 172 36.80 40.92 20.94
N PHE A 173 35.81 41.57 21.51
CA PHE A 173 34.84 42.34 20.76
C PHE A 173 34.47 43.61 21.49
N LYS A 174 34.02 44.61 20.74
CA LYS A 174 33.70 45.93 21.23
C LYS A 174 32.29 46.30 20.77
N VAL A 175 31.48 46.74 21.70
CA VAL A 175 30.17 47.34 21.44
C VAL A 175 30.32 48.85 21.60
N MET A 176 30.02 49.59 20.54
CA MET A 176 30.14 51.07 20.52
C MET A 176 28.86 51.71 21.05
N SER A 177 28.91 53.05 21.28
CA SER A 177 27.76 53.81 21.77
C SER A 177 26.53 53.81 20.83
N ASP A 178 26.71 53.49 19.57
CA ASP A 178 25.64 53.24 18.57
C ASP A 178 25.22 51.76 18.48
N LEU A 179 25.64 50.94 19.46
CA LEU A 179 25.41 49.50 19.55
C LEU A 179 26.09 48.69 18.43
N THR A 180 26.88 49.28 17.54
CA THR A 180 27.65 48.54 16.54
C THR A 180 28.74 47.70 17.17
N VAL A 181 29.02 46.54 16.56
CA VAL A 181 29.95 45.55 17.09
C VAL A 181 31.15 45.36 16.18
N SER A 182 32.35 45.37 16.78
CA SER A 182 33.60 44.99 16.13
C SER A 182 34.22 43.81 16.87
N VAL A 183 34.63 42.76 16.13
CA VAL A 183 35.18 41.53 16.72
C VAL A 183 36.58 41.26 16.21
N TRP A 184 37.45 40.80 17.09
CA TRP A 184 38.83 40.38 16.80
C TRP A 184 39.03 38.96 17.34
N LEU A 185 39.60 38.11 16.49
CA LEU A 185 40.07 36.78 16.86
C LEU A 185 41.60 36.84 16.87
N GLU A 186 42.18 36.68 18.06
CA GLU A 186 43.60 36.99 18.29
C GLU A 186 43.92 38.44 17.84
N ASN A 187 44.76 38.58 16.80
CA ASN A 187 45.15 39.89 16.24
C ASN A 187 44.44 40.25 14.93
N ASN A 188 43.48 39.46 14.49
CA ASN A 188 42.80 39.64 13.22
C ASN A 188 41.36 40.14 13.37
N THR A 189 41.00 41.23 12.71
CA THR A 189 39.63 41.74 12.65
C THR A 189 38.71 40.82 11.89
N LEU A 190 37.63 40.38 12.51
CA LEU A 190 36.61 39.57 11.86
C LEU A 190 35.78 40.46 10.90
N LYS A 191 35.71 40.09 9.62
CA LYS A 191 34.93 40.87 8.64
C LYS A 191 33.45 40.88 8.98
N PRO A 192 32.72 42.00 8.98
CA PRO A 192 31.30 42.09 9.30
C PRO A 192 30.40 41.11 8.54
N ARG A 193 30.78 40.79 7.32
CA ARG A 193 30.03 39.77 6.50
C ARG A 193 29.91 38.40 7.18
N LYS A 194 30.84 38.03 8.03
CA LYS A 194 30.81 36.75 8.76
C LYS A 194 29.82 36.74 9.94
N LEU A 195 29.47 37.92 10.44
CA LEU A 195 28.54 38.11 11.55
C LEU A 195 27.15 38.61 11.10
N LYS A 196 26.96 38.84 9.78
CA LYS A 196 25.70 39.38 9.24
C LYS A 196 24.49 38.51 9.58
N TRP A 197 24.64 37.21 9.61
CA TRP A 197 23.58 36.25 9.97
C TRP A 197 23.18 36.37 11.48
N LEU A 198 24.05 36.87 12.30
CA LEU A 198 23.88 37.00 13.74
C LEU A 198 23.46 38.43 14.16
N LEU A 199 24.11 39.44 13.62
CA LEU A 199 23.94 40.85 14.00
C LEU A 199 23.09 41.66 13.01
N GLY A 200 22.73 41.10 11.86
CA GLY A 200 21.99 41.77 10.82
C GLY A 200 22.81 42.68 9.92
N GLU A 201 22.14 43.44 9.08
CA GLU A 201 22.79 44.37 8.12
C GLU A 201 23.54 45.52 8.82
N ALA A 202 23.01 46.01 9.94
CA ALA A 202 23.60 47.10 10.70
C ALA A 202 24.82 46.67 11.53
N ASN A 203 25.09 45.36 11.63
CA ASN A 203 26.14 44.80 12.49
C ASN A 203 26.03 45.31 13.93
N ALA A 204 24.81 45.44 14.46
CA ALA A 204 24.53 46.05 15.75
C ALA A 204 23.92 45.05 16.75
N CYS A 205 24.20 45.28 18.03
CA CYS A 205 23.70 44.52 19.18
C CYS A 205 22.48 45.22 19.76
N ASP A 206 21.40 45.30 19.01
CA ASP A 206 20.14 45.97 19.33
C ASP A 206 19.12 45.06 20.07
N LEU A 207 19.48 43.79 20.27
CA LEU A 207 18.71 42.80 21.00
C LEU A 207 19.60 42.03 21.98
N TRP A 208 19.07 41.68 23.15
CA TRP A 208 19.79 40.87 24.14
C TRP A 208 20.10 39.46 23.59
N SER A 209 19.18 38.89 22.86
CA SER A 209 19.40 37.59 22.17
C SER A 209 20.55 37.64 21.18
N LYS A 210 20.78 38.75 20.48
CA LYS A 210 21.95 38.92 19.59
C LYS A 210 23.24 38.95 20.40
N PHE A 211 23.23 39.61 21.58
CA PHE A 211 24.39 39.65 22.46
C PHE A 211 24.74 38.29 23.05
N GLU A 212 23.75 37.55 23.55
CA GLU A 212 23.95 36.20 24.11
C GLU A 212 24.41 35.21 23.05
N ASN A 213 23.81 35.27 21.83
CA ASN A 213 24.20 34.46 20.69
C ASN A 213 25.63 34.81 20.22
N LEU A 214 26.02 36.08 20.22
CA LEU A 214 27.37 36.51 19.91
C LEU A 214 28.39 35.93 20.90
N LEU A 215 28.13 36.03 22.19
CA LEU A 215 28.97 35.43 23.24
C LEU A 215 29.10 33.92 23.06
N SER A 216 27.99 33.25 22.77
CA SER A 216 27.95 31.80 22.54
C SER A 216 28.75 31.41 21.32
N HIS A 217 28.56 32.13 20.20
CA HIS A 217 29.29 31.90 18.96
C HIS A 217 30.82 32.12 19.13
N LEU A 218 31.22 33.21 19.77
CA LEU A 218 32.62 33.50 20.03
C LEU A 218 33.23 32.54 21.07
N ASN A 219 32.46 31.97 21.97
CA ASN A 219 32.89 30.88 22.85
C ASN A 219 33.22 29.61 22.05
N LEU A 220 32.44 29.30 21.06
CA LEU A 220 32.65 28.14 20.19
C LEU A 220 33.84 28.34 19.23
N GLU A 221 34.01 29.54 18.65
CA GLU A 221 35.15 29.84 17.77
C GLU A 221 36.48 29.90 18.53
N SER A 222 36.49 30.31 19.78
CA SER A 222 37.71 30.30 20.60
C SER A 222 38.13 28.92 21.08
N ALA A 223 37.19 27.97 21.13
CA ALA A 223 37.44 26.60 21.59
C ALA A 223 37.95 25.68 20.49
N SER A 224 37.88 26.09 19.21
CA SER A 224 38.22 25.15 18.15
C SER A 224 38.65 25.81 16.84
N THR A 225 39.84 25.55 16.44
CA THR A 225 40.12 25.13 15.07
C THR A 225 39.41 23.79 14.87
N LEU A 226 38.04 23.77 14.80
CA LEU A 226 37.29 22.55 14.47
C LEU A 226 37.84 22.04 13.13
N THR A 227 38.51 20.93 13.19
CA THR A 227 38.98 20.24 11.99
C THR A 227 37.78 19.89 11.11
N VAL A 228 37.98 19.63 9.83
CA VAL A 228 36.91 19.15 8.93
C VAL A 228 36.23 17.93 9.53
N THR A 229 36.99 17.06 10.20
CA THR A 229 36.50 15.86 10.91
C THR A 229 35.55 16.19 12.04
N ASP A 230 35.83 17.23 12.86
CA ASP A 230 34.94 17.62 13.95
C ASP A 230 33.61 18.15 13.42
N LYS A 231 33.63 18.94 12.35
CA LYS A 231 32.40 19.44 11.69
C LYS A 231 31.55 18.31 11.12
N LEU A 232 32.17 17.31 10.49
CA LEU A 232 31.47 16.15 9.98
C LEU A 232 30.87 15.29 11.11
N THR A 233 31.59 15.18 12.25
CA THR A 233 31.10 14.49 13.44
C THR A 233 29.88 15.21 14.02
N GLN A 234 29.91 16.53 14.12
CA GLN A 234 28.76 17.33 14.56
C GLN A 234 27.54 17.17 13.62
N CYS A 235 27.75 17.17 12.31
CA CYS A 235 26.67 16.87 11.34
C CYS A 235 26.07 15.47 11.56
N LYS A 236 26.92 14.48 11.84
CA LYS A 236 26.46 13.12 12.13
C LYS A 236 25.61 13.07 13.40
N GLU A 237 26.07 13.70 14.49
CA GLU A 237 25.35 13.77 15.77
C GLU A 237 23.98 14.44 15.60
N THR A 238 23.91 15.56 14.88
CA THR A 238 22.63 16.22 14.55
C THR A 238 21.67 15.31 13.79
N ILE A 239 22.16 14.51 12.84
CA ILE A 239 21.33 13.54 12.12
C ILE A 239 20.86 12.42 13.05
N GLU A 240 21.71 11.95 13.96
CA GLU A 240 21.36 10.92 14.95
C GLU A 240 20.29 11.42 15.93
N GLU A 241 20.39 12.67 16.43
CA GLU A 241 19.36 13.32 17.23
C GLU A 241 18.00 13.40 16.50
N ILE A 242 18.00 13.79 15.21
CA ILE A 242 16.78 13.81 14.39
C ILE A 242 16.18 12.38 14.23
N LEU A 243 17.02 11.37 14.12
CA LEU A 243 16.57 9.98 14.00
C LEU A 243 15.92 9.45 15.28
N GLU A 244 16.29 9.98 16.45
CA GLU A 244 15.71 9.62 17.75
C GLU A 244 14.36 10.30 17.99
N THR A 245 14.02 11.39 17.28
CA THR A 245 12.72 12.04 17.39
C THR A 245 11.62 11.22 16.75
N ASP A 246 10.56 10.95 17.53
CA ASP A 246 9.39 10.19 17.06
C ASP A 246 8.46 11.11 16.24
N ASN A 247 8.78 11.31 14.97
CA ASN A 247 7.99 12.11 14.06
C ASN A 247 7.53 11.26 12.86
N ASP A 248 6.22 10.97 12.77
CA ASP A 248 5.62 10.12 11.74
C ASP A 248 5.84 10.65 10.31
N GLU A 249 5.94 11.97 10.13
CA GLU A 249 6.20 12.58 8.82
C GLU A 249 7.58 12.21 8.24
N MET A 250 8.53 11.82 9.08
CA MET A 250 9.91 11.49 8.70
C MET A 250 10.17 10.00 8.50
N SER A 251 9.18 9.13 8.73
CA SER A 251 9.35 7.67 8.69
C SER A 251 9.96 7.17 7.37
N SER A 252 9.53 7.71 6.23
CA SER A 252 10.07 7.32 4.91
C SER A 252 11.50 7.81 4.66
N LYS A 253 11.93 8.88 5.34
CA LYS A 253 13.25 9.52 5.19
C LYS A 253 14.27 9.00 6.20
N LYS A 254 13.85 8.39 7.30
CA LYS A 254 14.72 7.86 8.37
C LYS A 254 15.82 6.93 7.83
N LYS A 255 15.50 6.06 6.85
CA LYS A 255 16.48 5.13 6.24
C LYS A 255 17.60 5.87 5.48
N VAL A 256 17.26 6.93 4.77
CA VAL A 256 18.24 7.74 4.02
C VAL A 256 19.14 8.51 5.00
N MET A 257 18.55 9.12 6.02
CA MET A 257 19.29 9.86 7.05
C MET A 257 20.24 8.95 7.83
N TRP A 258 19.79 7.76 8.23
CA TRP A 258 20.64 6.73 8.82
C TRP A 258 21.83 6.40 7.90
N PHE A 259 21.60 6.18 6.61
CA PHE A 259 22.69 5.88 5.67
C PHE A 259 23.69 7.04 5.56
N CYS A 260 23.21 8.28 5.56
CA CYS A 260 24.08 9.46 5.57
C CYS A 260 24.93 9.53 6.85
N ALA A 261 24.34 9.30 8.02
CA ALA A 261 25.04 9.27 9.29
C ALA A 261 26.15 8.19 9.32
N GLU A 262 25.86 6.99 8.76
CA GLU A 262 26.85 5.91 8.63
C GLU A 262 28.01 6.33 7.71
N GLN A 263 27.72 6.93 6.56
CA GLN A 263 28.77 7.42 5.64
C GLN A 263 29.63 8.52 6.28
N LEU A 264 29.02 9.49 6.95
CA LEU A 264 29.76 10.54 7.68
C LEU A 264 30.64 9.92 8.76
N GLY A 265 30.10 8.98 9.54
CA GLY A 265 30.87 8.28 10.56
C GLY A 265 32.07 7.48 10.00
N LEU A 266 31.96 6.93 8.80
CA LEU A 266 33.06 6.23 8.16
C LEU A 266 34.14 7.16 7.60
N ILE A 267 33.74 8.35 7.13
CA ILE A 267 34.69 9.37 6.61
C ILE A 267 35.51 9.98 7.77
N CYS A 268 34.92 10.12 8.97
CA CYS A 268 35.55 10.76 10.13
C CYS A 268 36.49 9.83 10.92
N LYS A 269 36.54 8.53 10.63
CA LYS A 269 37.32 7.55 11.41
C LYS A 269 38.58 7.11 10.72
N ASP A 270 39.71 7.08 11.46
CA ASP A 270 40.98 6.53 11.02
C ASP A 270 40.93 5.00 10.85
N SER A 271 40.03 4.33 11.56
CA SER A 271 39.83 2.87 11.45
C SER A 271 38.44 2.54 10.95
N MET A 272 38.35 1.75 9.89
CA MET A 272 37.08 1.33 9.25
C MET A 272 36.35 0.28 10.12
N LYS A 273 35.55 0.78 11.10
CA LYS A 273 34.60 -0.09 11.86
C LYS A 273 33.19 0.17 11.33
N TYR A 274 32.63 -0.86 10.67
CA TYR A 274 31.29 -0.83 10.12
C TYR A 274 30.26 -1.26 11.17
N SER A 275 29.09 -0.60 11.20
CA SER A 275 27.99 -1.05 12.04
C SER A 275 27.39 -2.37 11.50
N CYS A 276 26.73 -3.15 12.33
CA CYS A 276 26.06 -4.38 11.92
C CYS A 276 25.03 -4.12 10.82
N ASP A 277 24.22 -3.08 10.96
CA ASP A 277 23.19 -2.70 9.99
C ASP A 277 23.79 -2.33 8.64
N PHE A 278 24.87 -1.57 8.64
CA PHE A 278 25.57 -1.21 7.42
C PHE A 278 26.25 -2.43 6.75
N LEU A 279 26.74 -3.39 7.52
CA LEU A 279 27.27 -4.65 6.99
C LEU A 279 26.17 -5.51 6.37
N VAL A 280 24.98 -5.58 6.99
CA VAL A 280 23.81 -6.27 6.44
C VAL A 280 23.40 -5.65 5.10
N TRP A 281 23.29 -4.33 5.07
CA TRP A 281 22.96 -3.62 3.84
C TRP A 281 24.02 -3.84 2.76
N SER A 282 25.30 -3.64 3.09
CA SER A 282 26.42 -3.82 2.17
C SER A 282 26.49 -5.25 1.62
N TYR A 283 26.31 -6.25 2.49
CA TYR A 283 26.26 -7.65 2.11
C TYR A 283 25.08 -7.97 1.19
N SER A 284 23.90 -7.40 1.47
CA SER A 284 22.71 -7.58 0.65
C SER A 284 22.90 -7.03 -0.77
N VAL A 285 23.45 -5.81 -0.90
CA VAL A 285 23.78 -5.20 -2.21
C VAL A 285 24.83 -6.02 -2.94
N PHE A 286 25.91 -6.43 -2.26
CA PHE A 286 26.97 -7.26 -2.84
C PHE A 286 26.45 -8.61 -3.31
N MET A 287 25.55 -9.26 -2.57
CA MET A 287 24.96 -10.54 -2.96
C MET A 287 24.03 -10.42 -4.15
N THR A 288 23.32 -9.30 -4.27
CA THR A 288 22.38 -9.06 -5.39
C THR A 288 23.12 -8.81 -6.69
N ASN A 289 24.12 -7.95 -6.66
CA ASN A 289 24.93 -7.61 -7.85
C ASN A 289 26.37 -7.27 -7.44
N PRO A 290 27.29 -8.27 -7.41
CA PRO A 290 28.67 -8.04 -7.04
C PRO A 290 29.41 -7.01 -7.93
N SER A 291 29.08 -6.97 -9.21
CA SER A 291 29.73 -6.05 -10.15
C SER A 291 29.33 -4.60 -9.87
N LEU A 292 28.04 -4.33 -9.66
CA LEU A 292 27.55 -3.01 -9.28
C LEU A 292 28.15 -2.56 -7.94
N TYR A 293 28.18 -3.46 -6.93
CA TYR A 293 28.78 -3.17 -5.63
C TYR A 293 30.26 -2.75 -5.76
N THR A 294 31.03 -3.52 -6.54
CA THR A 294 32.44 -3.23 -6.77
C THR A 294 32.61 -1.88 -7.49
N SER A 295 31.81 -1.63 -8.52
CA SER A 295 31.82 -0.35 -9.23
C SER A 295 31.49 0.84 -8.32
N LEU A 296 30.48 0.73 -7.47
CA LEU A 296 30.12 1.78 -6.49
C LEU A 296 31.23 2.04 -5.48
N ARG A 297 31.90 0.98 -5.01
CA ARG A 297 33.03 1.11 -4.10
C ARG A 297 34.23 1.75 -4.78
N ASP A 298 34.61 1.26 -5.97
CA ASP A 298 35.80 1.70 -6.69
C ASP A 298 35.65 3.12 -7.25
N SER A 299 34.42 3.60 -7.45
CA SER A 299 34.13 4.99 -7.80
C SER A 299 34.46 5.98 -6.67
N GLY A 300 34.62 5.51 -5.41
CA GLY A 300 34.89 6.36 -4.26
C GLY A 300 33.69 7.22 -3.80
N VAL A 301 32.51 7.10 -4.45
CA VAL A 301 31.30 7.85 -4.10
C VAL A 301 30.73 7.39 -2.74
N LEU A 302 30.91 6.10 -2.43
CA LEU A 302 30.48 5.52 -1.17
C LEU A 302 31.63 4.79 -0.47
N VAL A 303 31.75 4.98 0.84
CA VAL A 303 32.68 4.19 1.68
C VAL A 303 32.06 2.84 1.96
N LEU A 304 32.51 1.81 1.24
CA LEU A 304 31.95 0.47 1.30
C LEU A 304 32.97 -0.58 1.75
N PRO A 305 32.57 -1.60 2.52
CA PRO A 305 33.45 -2.72 2.90
C PRO A 305 34.05 -3.42 1.69
N HIS A 306 35.31 -3.85 1.82
CA HIS A 306 35.94 -4.60 0.71
C HIS A 306 35.20 -5.94 0.47
N PRO A 307 34.97 -6.37 -0.78
CA PRO A 307 34.31 -7.63 -1.11
C PRO A 307 34.86 -8.86 -0.38
N ASN A 308 36.18 -8.93 -0.16
CA ASN A 308 36.80 -10.02 0.59
C ASN A 308 36.43 -10.01 2.07
N TYR A 309 36.21 -8.82 2.66
CA TYR A 309 35.72 -8.70 4.03
C TYR A 309 34.30 -9.26 4.16
N LEU A 310 33.42 -8.91 3.22
CA LEU A 310 32.06 -9.45 3.16
C LEU A 310 32.04 -10.96 2.94
N ARG A 311 32.94 -11.48 2.09
CA ARG A 311 33.09 -12.94 1.91
C ARG A 311 33.59 -13.63 3.19
N LYS A 312 34.56 -13.03 3.91
CA LYS A 312 35.04 -13.55 5.19
C LYS A 312 33.95 -13.50 6.27
N LEU A 313 33.17 -12.43 6.32
CA LEU A 313 32.01 -12.28 7.20
C LEU A 313 31.00 -13.41 6.97
N SER A 314 30.75 -13.75 5.70
CA SER A 314 29.93 -14.91 5.31
C SER A 314 30.48 -16.25 5.81
N ILE A 315 31.78 -16.35 6.05
CA ILE A 315 32.42 -17.56 6.53
C ILE A 315 32.45 -17.61 8.06
N SER A 316 32.61 -16.47 8.75
CA SER A 316 32.77 -16.39 10.20
C SER A 316 31.46 -16.33 10.99
N SER A 317 30.42 -15.71 10.45
CA SER A 317 29.12 -15.53 11.11
C SER A 317 28.20 -16.75 11.00
N GLY A 318 28.57 -17.85 11.64
CA GLY A 318 27.78 -19.10 11.65
C GLY A 318 28.07 -20.05 10.50
N ALA A 319 28.99 -19.72 9.60
CA ALA A 319 29.32 -20.55 8.44
C ALA A 319 29.99 -21.90 8.79
N LYS A 320 30.48 -22.10 10.00
CA LYS A 320 30.89 -23.43 10.46
C LYS A 320 29.69 -24.39 10.49
N CYS A 321 28.51 -23.91 10.90
CA CYS A 321 27.29 -24.73 10.91
C CYS A 321 26.68 -24.89 9.50
N LEU A 322 26.88 -23.92 8.57
CA LEU A 322 26.27 -23.95 7.25
C LEU A 322 26.97 -24.84 6.21
N ASN A 323 28.07 -25.44 6.55
CA ASN A 323 28.84 -26.35 5.68
C ASN A 323 28.64 -27.84 6.00
N THR A 324 27.83 -28.17 7.00
CA THR A 324 27.52 -29.56 7.41
C THR A 324 26.25 -30.05 6.73
N GLU A 325 26.01 -31.34 6.69
CA GLU A 325 24.80 -31.96 6.18
C GLU A 325 23.56 -31.46 6.94
N ASN A 326 23.67 -31.13 8.22
CA ASN A 326 22.61 -30.64 9.11
C ASN A 326 22.55 -29.11 9.20
N SER A 327 23.09 -28.38 8.21
CA SER A 327 23.16 -26.93 8.25
C SER A 327 21.78 -26.21 8.34
N HIS A 328 20.74 -26.84 7.82
CA HIS A 328 19.37 -26.30 7.91
C HIS A 328 18.82 -26.47 9.32
N GLU A 329 19.00 -27.62 9.92
CA GLU A 329 18.54 -27.95 11.28
C GLU A 329 19.21 -27.04 12.32
N LEU A 330 20.52 -26.90 12.26
CA LEU A 330 21.28 -26.04 13.17
C LEU A 330 20.84 -24.58 13.07
N PHE A 331 20.66 -24.08 11.85
CA PHE A 331 20.15 -22.71 11.61
C PHE A 331 18.74 -22.53 12.19
N LEU A 332 17.84 -23.50 12.03
CA LEU A 332 16.50 -23.46 12.59
C LEU A 332 16.51 -23.52 14.12
N LYS A 333 17.40 -24.31 14.74
CA LYS A 333 17.60 -24.35 16.20
C LYS A 333 18.00 -22.97 16.75
N GLU A 334 18.96 -22.29 16.11
CA GLU A 334 19.39 -20.94 16.50
C GLU A 334 18.25 -19.93 16.37
N THR A 335 17.51 -19.94 15.24
CA THR A 335 16.41 -19.00 15.01
C THR A 335 15.21 -19.28 15.92
N PHE A 336 14.98 -20.55 16.29
CA PHE A 336 13.88 -20.96 17.18
C PHE A 336 13.98 -20.36 18.58
N SER A 337 15.20 -20.23 19.11
CA SER A 337 15.43 -19.62 20.44
C SER A 337 14.98 -18.18 20.55
N CYS A 338 14.91 -17.47 19.41
CA CYS A 338 14.48 -16.06 19.34
C CYS A 338 12.96 -15.90 19.15
N LEU A 339 12.21 -17.00 18.97
CA LEU A 339 10.77 -16.96 18.69
C LEU A 339 9.95 -16.99 19.97
N LYS A 340 8.87 -16.24 19.98
CA LYS A 340 7.80 -16.34 20.99
C LYS A 340 7.06 -17.66 20.83
N SER A 341 6.43 -18.16 21.89
CA SER A 341 5.69 -19.42 21.87
C SER A 341 4.65 -19.52 20.74
N GLU A 342 3.92 -18.43 20.51
CA GLU A 342 2.89 -18.32 19.48
C GLU A 342 3.46 -18.37 18.04
N GLU A 343 4.70 -17.91 17.83
CA GLU A 343 5.36 -17.88 16.53
C GLU A 343 5.89 -19.24 16.07
N LYS A 344 5.93 -20.20 16.99
CA LYS A 344 6.40 -21.59 16.78
C LYS A 344 5.39 -22.46 16.04
N LEU A 345 4.14 -22.00 15.88
CA LEU A 345 3.16 -22.63 14.99
C LEU A 345 3.52 -22.33 13.54
N VAL A 346 3.74 -23.38 12.74
CA VAL A 346 4.22 -23.24 11.37
C VAL A 346 3.48 -24.13 10.38
N ASN A 347 3.40 -23.66 9.14
CA ASN A 347 3.08 -24.48 7.98
C ASN A 347 4.39 -25.01 7.36
N VAL A 348 4.36 -26.19 6.79
CA VAL A 348 5.42 -26.73 5.94
C VAL A 348 4.96 -26.69 4.49
N LEU A 349 5.68 -25.94 3.67
CA LEU A 349 5.45 -25.78 2.23
C LEU A 349 6.38 -26.71 1.46
N LEU A 350 5.82 -27.45 0.51
CA LEU A 350 6.55 -28.40 -0.34
C LEU A 350 6.40 -27.99 -1.80
N ASP A 351 7.52 -27.89 -2.52
CA ASP A 351 7.52 -27.66 -3.96
C ASP A 351 8.86 -28.06 -4.58
N GLU A 352 8.90 -28.22 -5.89
CA GLU A 352 10.08 -28.62 -6.66
C GLU A 352 10.61 -27.46 -7.51
N ILE A 353 11.93 -27.26 -7.47
CA ILE A 353 12.61 -26.41 -8.44
C ILE A 353 13.39 -27.25 -9.43
N HIS A 354 13.10 -27.08 -10.75
CA HIS A 354 13.88 -27.70 -11.81
C HIS A 354 15.29 -27.12 -11.87
N VAL A 355 16.29 -27.98 -11.99
CA VAL A 355 17.70 -27.63 -12.03
C VAL A 355 18.38 -28.21 -13.26
N LYS A 356 19.50 -27.58 -13.63
CA LYS A 356 20.34 -28.07 -14.72
C LYS A 356 20.98 -29.40 -14.31
N LYS A 357 20.75 -30.47 -15.07
CA LYS A 357 21.36 -31.79 -14.87
C LYS A 357 22.89 -31.67 -15.03
N GLY A 358 23.61 -32.12 -14.04
CA GLY A 358 25.09 -32.19 -14.08
C GLY A 358 25.72 -32.02 -12.70
N LEU A 359 26.97 -32.48 -12.60
CA LEU A 359 27.76 -32.36 -11.39
C LEU A 359 28.69 -31.14 -11.47
N SER A 360 28.88 -30.46 -10.36
CA SER A 360 29.84 -29.36 -10.22
C SER A 360 30.65 -29.49 -8.97
N TYR A 361 31.97 -29.32 -9.08
CA TYR A 361 32.90 -29.32 -7.95
C TYR A 361 33.19 -27.89 -7.53
N LYS A 362 32.87 -27.53 -6.31
CA LYS A 362 33.08 -26.17 -5.77
C LYS A 362 33.42 -26.23 -4.28
N GLY A 363 34.50 -25.56 -3.87
CA GLY A 363 34.88 -25.44 -2.46
C GLY A 363 35.15 -26.80 -1.78
N GLY A 364 35.64 -27.79 -2.50
CA GLY A 364 35.94 -29.12 -1.98
C GLY A 364 34.72 -30.06 -2.00
N LYS A 365 33.54 -29.67 -2.45
CA LYS A 365 32.33 -30.50 -2.53
C LYS A 365 31.83 -30.67 -3.98
N ILE A 366 31.23 -31.84 -4.24
CA ILE A 366 30.51 -32.12 -5.47
C ILE A 366 29.04 -31.84 -5.24
N TYR A 367 28.48 -31.03 -6.08
CA TYR A 367 27.04 -30.67 -6.10
C TYR A 367 26.39 -31.27 -7.33
N GLY A 368 25.10 -31.60 -7.21
CA GLY A 368 24.29 -32.09 -8.30
C GLY A 368 24.06 -33.61 -8.27
N ALA A 369 24.65 -34.37 -7.32
CA ALA A 369 24.25 -35.74 -7.05
C ALA A 369 22.83 -35.76 -6.45
N SER A 370 21.99 -36.72 -6.84
CA SER A 370 20.70 -36.92 -6.23
C SER A 370 20.76 -37.77 -4.97
N VAL A 371 19.84 -37.54 -4.03
CA VAL A 371 19.77 -38.32 -2.77
C VAL A 371 19.07 -39.65 -2.94
N ASN A 372 18.38 -39.87 -4.06
CA ASN A 372 17.54 -41.04 -4.30
C ASN A 372 17.99 -41.90 -5.49
N SER A 373 19.08 -41.55 -6.16
CA SER A 373 19.59 -42.32 -7.30
C SER A 373 21.04 -41.96 -7.61
N ASP A 374 21.75 -42.80 -8.37
CA ASP A 374 23.11 -42.53 -8.84
C ASP A 374 23.16 -41.51 -10.00
N GLU A 375 21.99 -41.13 -10.56
CA GLU A 375 21.92 -40.13 -11.60
C GLU A 375 22.03 -38.71 -11.00
N PRO A 376 22.59 -37.74 -11.75
CA PRO A 376 22.55 -36.35 -11.36
C PRO A 376 21.11 -35.84 -11.20
N ALA A 377 20.90 -35.00 -10.20
CA ALA A 377 19.61 -34.40 -9.89
C ALA A 377 19.05 -33.61 -11.07
N THR A 378 17.74 -33.72 -11.27
CA THR A 378 16.95 -32.95 -12.25
C THR A 378 16.06 -31.91 -11.57
N THR A 379 15.72 -32.15 -10.30
CA THR A 379 14.93 -31.23 -9.47
C THR A 379 15.52 -31.17 -8.06
N ILE A 380 15.18 -30.11 -7.31
CA ILE A 380 15.41 -30.04 -5.87
C ILE A 380 14.05 -29.98 -5.20
N GLN A 381 13.75 -30.99 -4.36
CA GLN A 381 12.61 -30.97 -3.46
C GLN A 381 12.93 -30.04 -2.30
N ALA A 382 12.15 -28.99 -2.15
CA ALA A 382 12.31 -28.00 -1.11
C ALA A 382 11.21 -28.09 -0.06
N PHE A 383 11.59 -27.93 1.19
CA PHE A 383 10.69 -27.80 2.34
C PHE A 383 10.95 -26.46 3.00
N MET A 384 9.91 -25.66 3.18
CA MET A 384 10.00 -24.35 3.83
C MET A 384 9.00 -24.26 4.98
N ILE A 385 9.45 -23.85 6.15
CA ILE A 385 8.55 -23.47 7.24
C ILE A 385 8.10 -22.03 7.10
N SER A 386 6.88 -21.76 7.51
CA SER A 386 6.30 -20.41 7.55
C SER A 386 5.42 -20.25 8.77
N SER A 387 5.76 -19.35 9.71
CA SER A 387 4.94 -19.06 10.87
C SER A 387 3.57 -18.51 10.46
N LEU A 388 2.54 -18.92 11.23
CA LEU A 388 1.18 -18.42 11.08
C LEU A 388 1.02 -16.99 11.59
N LEU A 389 1.77 -16.61 12.64
CA LEU A 389 1.58 -15.34 13.36
C LEU A 389 2.66 -14.30 13.08
N SER A 390 3.84 -14.72 12.59
CA SER A 390 4.94 -13.80 12.34
C SER A 390 5.45 -13.83 10.89
N LYS A 391 6.46 -13.01 10.61
CA LYS A 391 7.18 -13.00 9.33
C LYS A 391 8.25 -14.11 9.23
N HIS A 392 8.39 -14.96 10.26
CA HIS A 392 9.36 -16.04 10.30
C HIS A 392 9.07 -17.07 9.20
N LYS A 393 10.02 -17.23 8.29
CA LYS A 393 9.94 -18.17 7.17
C LYS A 393 11.33 -18.57 6.73
N HIS A 394 11.65 -19.85 6.77
CA HIS A 394 12.96 -20.38 6.41
C HIS A 394 12.84 -21.71 5.67
N VAL A 395 13.78 -21.95 4.77
CA VAL A 395 13.92 -23.27 4.15
C VAL A 395 14.41 -24.26 5.20
N ALA A 396 13.60 -25.29 5.43
CA ALA A 396 13.90 -26.37 6.37
C ALA A 396 14.83 -27.42 5.74
N ALA A 397 14.61 -27.75 4.46
CA ALA A 397 15.44 -28.71 3.76
C ALA A 397 15.43 -28.50 2.24
N LEU A 398 16.53 -28.86 1.58
CA LEU A 398 16.68 -28.90 0.12
C LEU A 398 17.31 -30.26 -0.26
N TYR A 399 16.52 -31.10 -0.92
CA TYR A 399 16.95 -32.41 -1.36
C TYR A 399 17.05 -32.47 -2.89
N PRO A 400 18.27 -32.53 -3.46
CA PRO A 400 18.46 -32.81 -4.88
C PRO A 400 17.96 -34.22 -5.22
N VAL A 401 17.01 -34.34 -6.16
CA VAL A 401 16.39 -35.62 -6.49
C VAL A 401 16.35 -35.86 -8.00
N CYS A 402 16.28 -37.13 -8.39
CA CYS A 402 16.07 -37.54 -9.76
C CYS A 402 14.86 -38.48 -9.81
N LYS A 403 13.84 -38.16 -10.63
CA LYS A 403 12.62 -38.98 -10.75
C LYS A 403 11.97 -39.25 -9.39
N LEU A 404 11.56 -38.21 -8.68
CA LEU A 404 10.94 -38.27 -7.35
C LEU A 404 9.74 -39.24 -7.33
N THR A 405 9.71 -40.20 -6.41
CA THR A 405 8.58 -41.11 -6.17
C THR A 405 7.83 -40.69 -4.89
N ALA A 406 6.60 -41.18 -4.74
CA ALA A 406 5.80 -40.89 -3.55
C ALA A 406 6.43 -41.47 -2.27
N ASP A 407 7.09 -42.65 -2.37
CA ASP A 407 7.79 -43.26 -1.22
C ASP A 407 8.98 -42.42 -0.81
N THR A 408 9.81 -42.04 -1.75
CA THR A 408 10.95 -41.15 -1.45
C THR A 408 10.48 -39.82 -0.84
N LEU A 409 9.41 -39.23 -1.38
CA LEU A 409 8.87 -37.96 -0.85
C LEU A 409 8.31 -38.15 0.57
N LEU A 410 7.65 -39.29 0.85
CA LEU A 410 7.15 -39.61 2.17
C LEU A 410 8.31 -39.72 3.18
N ASP A 411 9.37 -40.44 2.84
CA ASP A 411 10.58 -40.59 3.70
C ASP A 411 11.24 -39.22 4.00
N LEU A 412 11.34 -38.35 2.97
CA LEU A 412 11.88 -37.00 3.14
C LEU A 412 10.97 -36.13 4.02
N THR A 413 9.64 -36.28 3.87
CA THR A 413 8.66 -35.56 4.67
C THR A 413 8.72 -35.97 6.13
N HIS A 414 8.82 -37.29 6.41
CA HIS A 414 9.00 -37.80 7.77
C HIS A 414 10.29 -37.26 8.41
N LYS A 415 11.41 -37.25 7.67
CA LYS A 415 12.68 -36.68 8.17
C LYS A 415 12.51 -35.20 8.55
N VAL A 416 11.82 -34.41 7.74
CA VAL A 416 11.60 -32.99 8.02
C VAL A 416 10.68 -32.80 9.21
N LEU A 417 9.55 -33.51 9.29
CA LEU A 417 8.64 -33.43 10.43
C LEU A 417 9.31 -33.84 11.74
N ALA A 418 10.12 -34.93 11.73
CA ALA A 418 10.85 -35.39 12.90
C ALA A 418 11.80 -34.32 13.46
N PHE A 419 12.70 -33.77 12.63
CA PHE A 419 13.62 -32.77 13.15
C PHE A 419 12.95 -31.44 13.51
N LEU A 420 11.83 -31.05 12.86
CA LEU A 420 11.08 -29.88 13.26
C LEU A 420 10.44 -30.06 14.64
N HIS A 421 9.90 -31.26 14.91
CA HIS A 421 9.40 -31.63 16.22
C HIS A 421 10.53 -31.61 17.27
N ASP A 422 11.68 -32.19 16.98
CA ASP A 422 12.86 -32.22 17.88
C ASP A 422 13.36 -30.80 18.23
N ILE A 423 13.23 -29.85 17.32
CA ILE A 423 13.52 -28.43 17.59
C ILE A 423 12.45 -27.79 18.46
N GLY A 424 11.19 -28.27 18.39
CA GLY A 424 10.05 -27.77 19.14
C GLY A 424 9.04 -26.97 18.31
N TYR A 425 9.14 -27.00 16.96
CA TYR A 425 8.12 -26.41 16.09
C TYR A 425 6.85 -27.27 16.10
N LYS A 426 5.69 -26.59 16.16
CA LYS A 426 4.39 -27.21 15.99
C LYS A 426 3.95 -27.06 14.54
N VAL A 427 3.94 -28.17 13.81
CA VAL A 427 3.56 -28.18 12.39
C VAL A 427 2.05 -28.38 12.27
N VAL A 428 1.35 -27.38 11.80
CA VAL A 428 -0.12 -27.39 11.67
C VAL A 428 -0.55 -27.93 10.30
N SER A 429 0.19 -27.66 9.24
CA SER A 429 -0.20 -28.12 7.90
C SER A 429 0.98 -28.46 7.00
N LEU A 430 0.74 -29.40 6.08
CA LEU A 430 1.57 -29.67 4.90
C LEU A 430 0.84 -29.12 3.68
N ILE A 431 1.54 -28.30 2.86
CA ILE A 431 0.98 -27.68 1.68
C ILE A 431 1.84 -28.02 0.48
N ALA A 432 1.23 -28.65 -0.53
CA ALA A 432 1.90 -29.06 -1.75
C ALA A 432 1.09 -28.70 -2.99
N ASP A 433 1.68 -28.76 -4.19
CA ASP A 433 0.92 -28.68 -5.42
C ASP A 433 0.13 -29.97 -5.70
N ASN A 434 -0.88 -29.89 -6.56
CA ASN A 434 -1.76 -31.02 -6.91
C ASN A 434 -1.13 -31.91 -8.00
N ASN A 435 0.12 -32.38 -7.82
CA ASN A 435 0.70 -33.37 -8.71
C ASN A 435 0.44 -34.81 -8.23
N ARG A 436 0.65 -35.80 -9.12
CA ARG A 436 0.40 -37.21 -8.81
C ARG A 436 1.26 -37.74 -7.65
N VAL A 437 2.49 -37.29 -7.57
CA VAL A 437 3.45 -37.74 -6.53
C VAL A 437 2.99 -37.25 -5.17
N ASN A 438 2.62 -35.97 -5.08
CA ASN A 438 2.16 -35.35 -3.83
C ASN A 438 0.84 -35.97 -3.35
N ARG A 439 -0.12 -36.23 -4.25
CA ARG A 439 -1.37 -36.91 -3.88
C ARG A 439 -1.10 -38.29 -3.27
N LYS A 440 -0.30 -39.10 -3.96
CA LYS A 440 0.06 -40.44 -3.47
C LYS A 440 0.85 -40.41 -2.17
N MET A 441 1.69 -39.40 -1.98
CA MET A 441 2.40 -39.21 -0.72
C MET A 441 1.41 -38.88 0.42
N PHE A 442 0.46 -37.99 0.21
CA PHE A 442 -0.58 -37.69 1.19
C PHE A 442 -1.48 -38.91 1.51
N GLU A 443 -1.88 -39.69 0.49
CA GLU A 443 -2.62 -40.94 0.69
C GLU A 443 -1.82 -41.91 1.57
N LYS A 444 -0.52 -42.08 1.32
CA LYS A 444 0.37 -42.93 2.14
C LYS A 444 0.54 -42.38 3.56
N LEU A 445 0.60 -41.07 3.72
CA LEU A 445 0.68 -40.44 5.04
C LEU A 445 -0.61 -40.65 5.86
N CYS A 446 -1.76 -40.85 5.19
CA CYS A 446 -3.04 -41.17 5.79
C CYS A 446 -3.26 -42.67 6.02
N ASP A 447 -2.35 -43.54 5.61
CA ASP A 447 -2.51 -45.02 5.60
C ASP A 447 -3.82 -45.47 4.93
N GLY A 448 -4.27 -44.74 3.91
CA GLY A 448 -5.53 -45.00 3.22
C GLY A 448 -6.03 -43.83 2.37
N PRO A 449 -7.35 -43.67 2.23
CA PRO A 449 -7.93 -42.54 1.51
C PRO A 449 -7.51 -41.20 2.14
N LEU A 450 -7.26 -40.20 1.29
CA LEU A 450 -6.84 -38.86 1.77
C LEU A 450 -7.92 -38.24 2.66
N THR A 451 -7.55 -37.91 3.89
CA THR A 451 -8.38 -37.19 4.86
C THR A 451 -7.93 -35.73 5.00
N PRO A 452 -8.79 -34.82 5.43
CA PRO A 452 -8.45 -33.42 5.66
C PRO A 452 -7.32 -33.22 6.68
N SER A 453 -7.29 -34.01 7.75
CA SER A 453 -6.26 -34.00 8.78
C SER A 453 -5.97 -35.40 9.28
N ILE A 454 -4.78 -35.56 9.80
CA ILE A 454 -4.34 -36.75 10.56
C ILE A 454 -3.81 -36.29 11.91
N SER A 455 -3.69 -37.22 12.87
CA SER A 455 -2.89 -36.95 14.06
C SER A 455 -1.43 -36.76 13.64
N ASN A 456 -0.76 -35.74 14.19
CA ASN A 456 0.66 -35.50 13.81
C ASN A 456 1.49 -36.74 14.22
N PRO A 457 2.23 -37.36 13.29
CA PRO A 457 3.00 -38.58 13.56
C PRO A 457 4.04 -38.48 14.70
N TYR A 458 4.43 -37.24 15.02
CA TYR A 458 5.46 -36.94 16.04
C TYR A 458 4.90 -36.24 17.29
N ASP A 459 3.66 -35.74 17.22
CA ASP A 459 2.96 -35.11 18.34
C ASP A 459 1.47 -35.42 18.25
N SER A 460 1.04 -36.50 18.91
CA SER A 460 -0.34 -36.98 18.88
C SER A 460 -1.36 -35.98 19.46
N SER A 461 -0.92 -34.99 20.20
CA SER A 461 -1.80 -33.91 20.72
C SER A 461 -2.20 -32.89 19.67
N GLU A 462 -1.50 -32.82 18.54
CA GLU A 462 -1.72 -31.84 17.49
C GLU A 462 -2.26 -32.51 16.22
N GLN A 463 -3.09 -31.75 15.47
CA GLN A 463 -3.59 -32.18 14.16
C GLN A 463 -2.66 -31.66 13.05
N LEU A 464 -2.44 -32.47 12.03
CA LEU A 464 -1.70 -32.14 10.83
C LEU A 464 -2.65 -32.10 9.62
N PHE A 465 -2.88 -30.90 9.10
CA PHE A 465 -3.78 -30.68 7.95
C PHE A 465 -3.04 -30.82 6.62
N LEU A 466 -3.68 -31.51 5.66
CA LEU A 466 -3.09 -31.80 4.35
C LEU A 466 -3.80 -30.96 3.28
N LEU A 467 -3.06 -30.06 2.63
CA LEU A 467 -3.61 -29.05 1.73
C LEU A 467 -2.91 -29.06 0.37
N PHE A 468 -3.69 -28.87 -0.69
CA PHE A 468 -3.13 -28.51 -1.98
C PHE A 468 -3.13 -26.97 -2.14
N ASP A 469 -2.11 -26.46 -2.83
CA ASP A 469 -1.95 -25.03 -3.02
C ASP A 469 -3.10 -24.41 -3.83
N SER A 470 -3.82 -23.47 -3.20
CA SER A 470 -4.96 -22.78 -3.81
C SER A 470 -4.59 -22.01 -5.08
N VAL A 471 -3.36 -21.51 -5.19
CA VAL A 471 -2.85 -20.81 -6.39
C VAL A 471 -2.74 -21.78 -7.56
N HIS A 472 -2.20 -22.97 -7.30
CA HIS A 472 -2.12 -24.03 -8.29
C HIS A 472 -3.50 -24.54 -8.69
N LEU A 473 -4.43 -24.68 -7.74
CA LEU A 473 -5.81 -25.08 -8.04
C LEU A 473 -6.50 -24.07 -8.94
N LEU A 474 -6.34 -22.77 -8.71
CA LEU A 474 -6.90 -21.74 -9.57
C LEU A 474 -6.34 -21.84 -11.01
N LYS A 475 -5.04 -22.11 -11.16
CA LYS A 475 -4.42 -22.39 -12.48
C LYS A 475 -5.03 -23.63 -13.13
N CYS A 476 -5.25 -24.70 -12.36
CA CYS A 476 -5.84 -25.95 -12.86
C CYS A 476 -7.28 -25.74 -13.34
N ILE A 477 -8.11 -25.00 -12.59
CA ILE A 477 -9.50 -24.68 -13.00
C ILE A 477 -9.50 -24.00 -14.37
N ARG A 478 -8.72 -22.92 -14.54
CA ARG A 478 -8.62 -22.22 -15.83
C ARG A 478 -8.12 -23.13 -16.94
N ASN A 479 -7.08 -23.95 -16.68
CA ASN A 479 -6.49 -24.81 -17.69
C ASN A 479 -7.44 -25.95 -18.08
N ASN A 480 -8.22 -26.49 -17.16
CA ASN A 480 -9.29 -27.45 -17.44
C ASN A 480 -10.33 -26.83 -18.35
N TRP A 481 -10.78 -25.60 -18.07
CA TRP A 481 -11.75 -24.90 -18.91
C TRP A 481 -11.24 -24.67 -20.32
N LEU A 482 -10.02 -24.18 -20.48
CA LEU A 482 -9.36 -24.00 -21.78
C LEU A 482 -9.18 -25.30 -22.57
N ASN A 483 -8.98 -26.43 -21.89
CA ASN A 483 -8.73 -27.73 -22.48
C ASN A 483 -10.02 -28.56 -22.75
N GLN A 484 -11.19 -28.05 -22.26
CA GLN A 484 -12.45 -28.73 -22.45
C GLN A 484 -12.75 -28.90 -23.95
N LYS A 485 -12.89 -30.16 -24.42
CA LYS A 485 -13.06 -30.48 -25.83
C LYS A 485 -14.54 -30.55 -26.23
N LYS A 486 -15.39 -31.12 -25.37
CA LYS A 486 -16.80 -31.32 -25.61
C LYS A 486 -17.62 -30.94 -24.36
N PRO A 487 -18.54 -29.97 -24.43
CA PRO A 487 -18.61 -28.92 -25.45
C PRO A 487 -17.34 -28.08 -25.49
N ILE A 488 -17.01 -27.47 -26.62
CA ILE A 488 -15.75 -26.74 -26.78
C ILE A 488 -15.64 -25.61 -25.75
N GLN A 489 -14.64 -25.72 -24.84
CA GLN A 489 -14.32 -24.74 -23.81
C GLN A 489 -15.55 -24.29 -23.00
N THR A 490 -16.44 -25.25 -22.73
CA THR A 490 -17.68 -25.05 -21.99
C THR A 490 -17.77 -26.07 -20.86
N PHE A 491 -18.04 -25.59 -19.65
CA PHE A 491 -18.44 -26.44 -18.54
C PHE A 491 -19.95 -26.47 -18.42
N VAL A 492 -20.49 -27.62 -18.05
CA VAL A 492 -21.89 -27.76 -17.64
C VAL A 492 -21.88 -27.84 -16.11
N ILE A 493 -22.40 -26.82 -15.49
CA ILE A 493 -22.33 -26.63 -14.04
C ILE A 493 -23.72 -26.72 -13.42
N PRO A 494 -23.86 -27.13 -12.14
CA PRO A 494 -25.09 -26.91 -11.38
C PRO A 494 -25.25 -25.38 -11.16
N SER A 495 -26.48 -24.89 -11.32
CA SER A 495 -26.74 -23.47 -10.99
C SER A 495 -26.51 -23.22 -9.51
N PRO A 496 -25.75 -22.18 -9.11
CA PRO A 496 -25.52 -21.87 -7.71
C PRO A 496 -26.80 -21.55 -6.93
N SER A 497 -27.85 -21.10 -7.61
CA SER A 497 -29.14 -20.79 -7.00
C SER A 497 -30.04 -22.02 -6.81
N ASN A 498 -29.86 -23.04 -7.67
CA ASN A 498 -30.61 -24.30 -7.61
C ASN A 498 -29.75 -25.42 -8.20
N LEU A 499 -29.20 -26.26 -7.36
CA LEU A 499 -28.28 -27.34 -7.73
C LEU A 499 -28.86 -28.39 -8.71
N THR A 500 -30.18 -28.44 -8.86
CA THR A 500 -30.86 -29.37 -9.82
C THR A 500 -30.90 -28.84 -11.26
N ILE A 501 -30.67 -27.52 -11.44
CA ILE A 501 -30.64 -26.86 -12.75
C ILE A 501 -29.23 -26.86 -13.27
N GLN A 502 -29.06 -27.21 -14.55
CA GLN A 502 -27.78 -27.17 -15.23
C GLN A 502 -27.63 -25.85 -16.03
N GLU A 503 -26.47 -25.25 -15.94
CA GLU A 503 -26.10 -24.07 -16.74
C GLU A 503 -24.79 -24.30 -17.49
N GLU A 504 -24.68 -23.70 -18.67
CA GLU A 504 -23.46 -23.76 -19.47
C GLU A 504 -22.55 -22.56 -19.17
N ALA A 505 -21.34 -22.84 -18.73
CA ALA A 505 -20.28 -21.86 -18.54
C ALA A 505 -19.28 -21.94 -19.70
N SER A 506 -19.44 -21.10 -20.70
CA SER A 506 -18.62 -21.10 -21.92
C SER A 506 -17.59 -19.95 -21.90
N LEU A 507 -16.43 -20.21 -22.52
CA LEU A 507 -15.45 -19.12 -22.77
C LEU A 507 -15.86 -18.23 -23.95
N GLN A 508 -16.84 -18.65 -24.74
CA GLN A 508 -17.26 -17.93 -25.94
C GLN A 508 -17.73 -16.50 -25.68
N PRO A 509 -18.60 -16.22 -24.67
CA PRO A 509 -19.00 -14.85 -24.35
C PRO A 509 -17.82 -13.93 -24.00
N LEU A 510 -16.81 -14.43 -23.29
CA LEU A 510 -15.60 -13.66 -22.98
C LEU A 510 -14.76 -13.39 -24.23
N LYS A 511 -14.68 -14.32 -25.16
CA LYS A 511 -13.98 -14.11 -26.44
C LYS A 511 -14.71 -13.11 -27.32
N GLU A 512 -16.03 -13.12 -27.33
CA GLU A 512 -16.84 -12.14 -28.04
C GLU A 512 -16.70 -10.74 -27.43
N LEU A 513 -16.75 -10.63 -26.10
CA LEU A 513 -16.46 -9.41 -25.38
C LEU A 513 -15.07 -8.86 -25.76
N TYR A 514 -14.04 -9.70 -25.69
CA TYR A 514 -12.69 -9.31 -26.10
C TYR A 514 -12.61 -8.89 -27.57
N ALA A 515 -13.25 -9.62 -28.49
CA ALA A 515 -13.23 -9.30 -29.92
C ALA A 515 -13.87 -7.92 -30.20
N LYS A 516 -14.95 -7.58 -29.49
CA LYS A 516 -15.62 -6.28 -29.59
C LYS A 516 -14.76 -5.14 -29.02
N GLU A 517 -13.98 -5.42 -27.96
CA GLU A 517 -13.22 -4.39 -27.23
C GLU A 517 -11.74 -4.30 -27.63
N ARG A 518 -11.16 -5.30 -28.31
CA ARG A 518 -9.70 -5.40 -28.52
C ARG A 518 -9.08 -4.16 -29.20
N LYS A 519 -9.84 -3.49 -30.07
CA LYS A 519 -9.40 -2.31 -30.81
C LYS A 519 -9.71 -1.00 -30.10
N LYS A 520 -10.54 -1.01 -29.04
CA LYS A 520 -10.93 0.17 -28.31
C LYS A 520 -9.86 0.56 -27.27
N CYS A 521 -9.66 1.86 -27.09
CA CYS A 521 -8.78 2.39 -26.06
C CYS A 521 -9.39 2.32 -24.67
N VAL A 522 -10.74 2.39 -24.57
CA VAL A 522 -11.50 2.21 -23.33
C VAL A 522 -12.30 0.91 -23.40
N LYS A 523 -12.28 0.13 -22.32
CA LYS A 523 -12.80 -1.23 -22.26
C LYS A 523 -13.56 -1.44 -20.95
N LEU A 524 -14.69 -2.14 -21.02
CA LEU A 524 -15.42 -2.64 -19.84
C LEU A 524 -14.58 -3.70 -19.10
N ALA A 525 -13.92 -4.58 -19.84
CA ALA A 525 -13.07 -5.63 -19.30
C ALA A 525 -11.57 -5.40 -19.62
N PRO A 526 -10.90 -4.39 -19.02
CA PRO A 526 -9.53 -4.03 -19.37
C PRO A 526 -8.50 -5.11 -19.00
N GLY A 527 -8.86 -6.04 -18.12
CA GLY A 527 -8.05 -7.20 -17.76
C GLY A 527 -8.01 -8.29 -18.83
N LEU A 528 -9.06 -8.39 -19.69
CA LEU A 528 -9.11 -9.34 -20.77
C LEU A 528 -8.12 -9.00 -21.88
N SER A 529 -7.28 -9.94 -22.18
CA SER A 529 -6.29 -9.82 -23.24
C SER A 529 -6.17 -11.14 -23.98
N GLU A 530 -5.51 -11.13 -25.11
CA GLU A 530 -5.26 -12.33 -25.89
C GLU A 530 -4.52 -13.40 -25.08
N LYS A 531 -3.56 -12.98 -24.21
CA LYS A 531 -2.83 -13.89 -23.31
C LYS A 531 -3.71 -14.51 -22.23
N VAL A 532 -4.77 -13.85 -21.82
CA VAL A 532 -5.74 -14.38 -20.84
C VAL A 532 -6.60 -15.48 -21.48
N LEU A 533 -7.11 -15.22 -22.69
CA LEU A 533 -8.06 -16.10 -23.38
C LEU A 533 -7.39 -17.21 -24.21
N PHE A 534 -6.20 -16.95 -24.74
CA PHE A 534 -5.46 -17.86 -25.61
C PHE A 534 -4.00 -18.03 -25.14
N PRO A 535 -3.78 -18.42 -23.88
CA PRO A 535 -2.43 -18.49 -23.32
C PRO A 535 -1.61 -19.61 -23.98
N ASN A 536 -0.33 -19.33 -24.25
CA ASN A 536 0.65 -20.35 -24.58
C ASN A 536 1.04 -21.17 -23.33
N ASN A 537 1.85 -22.22 -23.48
CA ASN A 537 2.22 -23.11 -22.37
C ASN A 537 2.91 -22.38 -21.20
N LEU A 538 3.71 -21.34 -21.45
CA LEU A 538 4.34 -20.54 -20.41
C LEU A 538 3.34 -19.60 -19.74
N GLU A 539 2.47 -18.98 -20.51
CA GLU A 539 1.42 -18.09 -20.03
C GLU A 539 0.37 -18.84 -19.19
N ARG A 540 0.20 -20.15 -19.45
CA ARG A 540 -0.65 -21.04 -18.63
C ARG A 540 -0.14 -21.18 -17.17
N GLN A 541 1.11 -20.93 -16.91
CA GLN A 541 1.67 -20.96 -15.56
C GLN A 541 1.55 -19.60 -14.84
N ASN A 542 1.19 -18.53 -15.54
CA ASN A 542 1.12 -17.20 -14.99
C ASN A 542 -0.18 -16.97 -14.23
N VAL A 543 -0.07 -16.86 -12.89
CA VAL A 543 -1.19 -16.64 -11.97
C VAL A 543 -1.92 -15.32 -12.26
N GLN A 544 -1.20 -14.26 -12.60
CA GLN A 544 -1.80 -12.94 -12.87
C GLN A 544 -2.78 -13.00 -14.05
N LEU A 545 -2.49 -13.83 -15.07
CA LEU A 545 -3.40 -14.02 -16.19
C LEU A 545 -4.65 -14.80 -15.78
N VAL A 546 -4.51 -15.71 -14.80
CA VAL A 546 -5.66 -16.46 -14.27
C VAL A 546 -6.57 -15.54 -13.46
N VAL A 547 -6.00 -14.76 -12.55
CA VAL A 547 -6.75 -13.78 -11.73
C VAL A 547 -7.49 -12.77 -12.63
N ARG A 548 -6.86 -12.31 -13.72
CA ARG A 548 -7.53 -11.43 -14.70
C ARG A 548 -8.70 -12.08 -15.44
N LEU A 549 -8.72 -13.40 -15.59
CA LEU A 549 -9.87 -14.10 -16.14
C LEU A 549 -11.02 -14.11 -15.14
N PHE A 550 -10.74 -14.38 -13.88
CA PHE A 550 -11.72 -14.41 -12.78
C PHE A 550 -11.82 -13.05 -12.06
N ASP A 551 -11.94 -11.96 -12.83
CA ASP A 551 -12.10 -10.59 -12.35
C ASP A 551 -13.57 -10.18 -12.37
N GLU A 552 -14.04 -9.49 -11.35
CA GLU A 552 -15.42 -8.99 -11.24
C GLU A 552 -15.83 -8.09 -12.42
N LYS A 553 -14.87 -7.38 -13.01
CA LYS A 553 -15.10 -6.53 -14.18
C LYS A 553 -15.56 -7.36 -15.39
N ASN A 554 -15.06 -8.60 -15.51
CA ASN A 554 -15.49 -9.50 -16.56
C ASN A 554 -16.95 -9.93 -16.34
N VAL A 555 -17.33 -10.22 -15.09
CA VAL A 555 -18.72 -10.58 -14.73
C VAL A 555 -19.66 -9.39 -15.00
N ALA A 556 -19.27 -8.20 -14.55
CA ALA A 556 -20.06 -6.98 -14.77
C ALA A 556 -20.20 -6.65 -16.27
N ALA A 557 -19.11 -6.75 -17.03
CA ALA A 557 -19.10 -6.50 -18.46
C ALA A 557 -20.01 -7.51 -19.23
N LEU A 558 -19.95 -8.79 -18.87
CA LEU A 558 -20.81 -9.81 -19.47
C LEU A 558 -22.29 -9.52 -19.21
N LYS A 559 -22.68 -9.20 -17.99
CA LYS A 559 -24.05 -8.85 -17.62
C LYS A 559 -24.55 -7.61 -18.38
N THR A 560 -23.70 -6.59 -18.53
CA THR A 560 -24.03 -5.35 -19.23
C THR A 560 -24.26 -5.56 -20.74
N MET A 561 -23.55 -6.52 -21.33
CA MET A 561 -23.60 -6.72 -22.79
C MET A 561 -24.76 -7.62 -23.27
N ASN A 562 -25.53 -8.21 -22.38
CA ASN A 562 -26.68 -9.06 -22.68
C ASN A 562 -26.43 -10.08 -23.83
N LEU A 563 -25.26 -10.72 -23.83
CA LEU A 563 -24.93 -11.75 -24.83
C LEU A 563 -25.68 -13.05 -24.52
N PRO A 564 -26.01 -13.86 -25.56
CA PRO A 564 -26.61 -15.18 -25.33
C PRO A 564 -25.65 -16.08 -24.53
N GLY A 565 -26.19 -16.89 -23.60
CA GLY A 565 -25.40 -17.85 -22.80
C GLY A 565 -24.50 -17.24 -21.73
N VAL A 566 -24.72 -15.98 -21.32
CA VAL A 566 -23.91 -15.27 -20.34
C VAL A 566 -24.18 -15.77 -18.92
N SER A 567 -25.42 -16.18 -18.59
CA SER A 567 -25.82 -16.49 -17.20
C SER A 567 -24.89 -17.51 -16.55
N GLY A 568 -24.75 -18.70 -17.14
CA GLY A 568 -23.90 -19.76 -16.59
C GLY A 568 -22.41 -19.37 -16.56
N THR A 569 -21.93 -18.63 -17.58
CA THR A 569 -20.55 -18.13 -17.58
C THR A 569 -20.32 -17.12 -16.45
N ALA A 570 -21.24 -16.19 -16.26
CA ALA A 570 -21.15 -15.21 -15.18
C ALA A 570 -21.26 -15.86 -13.79
N ALA A 571 -22.16 -16.85 -13.64
CA ALA A 571 -22.32 -17.63 -12.42
C ALA A 571 -21.04 -18.40 -12.06
N PHE A 572 -20.44 -19.08 -13.02
CA PHE A 572 -19.18 -19.79 -12.84
C PHE A 572 -18.03 -18.85 -12.42
N LEU A 573 -17.85 -17.77 -13.17
CA LEU A 573 -16.83 -16.76 -12.83
C LEU A 573 -17.04 -16.24 -11.41
N GLN A 574 -18.28 -15.93 -11.01
CA GLN A 574 -18.61 -15.44 -9.70
C GLN A 574 -18.29 -16.44 -8.58
N GLN A 575 -18.60 -17.74 -8.79
CA GLN A 575 -18.29 -18.81 -7.83
C GLN A 575 -16.78 -18.94 -7.60
N ILE A 576 -16.01 -19.04 -8.69
CA ILE A 576 -14.54 -19.19 -8.58
C ILE A 576 -13.89 -17.92 -8.02
N MET A 577 -14.38 -16.74 -8.39
CA MET A 577 -13.89 -15.48 -7.89
C MET A 577 -14.15 -15.33 -6.38
N SER A 578 -15.35 -15.66 -5.92
CA SER A 578 -15.72 -15.61 -4.49
C SER A 578 -14.85 -16.56 -3.67
N TRP A 579 -14.70 -17.81 -4.16
CA TRP A 579 -13.77 -18.77 -3.56
C TRP A 579 -12.35 -18.21 -3.46
N TRP A 580 -11.83 -17.65 -4.57
CA TRP A 580 -10.48 -17.08 -4.62
C TRP A 580 -10.30 -15.88 -3.69
N HIS A 581 -11.29 -15.01 -3.58
CA HIS A 581 -11.24 -13.85 -2.69
C HIS A 581 -11.08 -14.28 -1.23
N ILE A 582 -11.80 -15.33 -0.82
CA ILE A 582 -11.77 -15.86 0.56
C ILE A 582 -10.44 -16.56 0.82
N VAL A 583 -10.03 -17.50 -0.04
CA VAL A 583 -8.83 -18.33 0.21
C VAL A 583 -7.52 -17.57 0.00
N ASN A 584 -7.54 -16.36 -0.58
CA ASN A 584 -6.33 -15.54 -0.84
C ASN A 584 -6.24 -14.28 0.03
N VAL A 585 -6.75 -14.34 1.26
CA VAL A 585 -6.63 -13.25 2.24
C VAL A 585 -5.31 -13.39 2.98
N LYS A 586 -4.38 -12.43 2.81
CA LYS A 586 -3.02 -12.47 3.38
C LYS A 586 -2.78 -11.40 4.46
N THR A 587 -3.59 -10.36 4.48
CA THR A 587 -3.52 -9.27 5.46
C THR A 587 -4.88 -9.02 6.08
N PRO A 588 -4.96 -8.62 7.36
CA PRO A 588 -6.24 -8.43 8.04
C PRO A 588 -7.07 -7.28 7.49
N ASP A 589 -6.43 -6.28 6.87
CA ASP A 589 -7.07 -5.06 6.40
C ASP A 589 -7.55 -5.14 4.95
N LYS A 590 -7.35 -6.27 4.27
CA LYS A 590 -7.64 -6.43 2.83
C LYS A 590 -9.11 -6.19 2.51
N GLY A 591 -10.02 -6.75 3.30
CA GLY A 591 -11.47 -6.60 3.09
C GLY A 591 -11.93 -5.17 3.29
N VAL A 592 -11.44 -4.51 4.34
CA VAL A 592 -11.71 -3.09 4.62
C VAL A 592 -11.18 -2.20 3.50
N ALA A 593 -9.95 -2.45 3.05
CA ALA A 593 -9.31 -1.67 1.99
C ALA A 593 -10.02 -1.81 0.63
N LEU A 594 -10.52 -3.02 0.32
CA LEU A 594 -11.26 -3.31 -0.91
C LEU A 594 -12.78 -3.12 -0.77
N ARG A 595 -13.29 -2.89 0.43
CA ARG A 595 -14.72 -2.89 0.77
C ARG A 595 -15.44 -4.17 0.33
N GLN A 596 -14.78 -5.30 0.55
CA GLN A 596 -15.23 -6.63 0.15
C GLN A 596 -15.23 -7.56 1.35
N ALA A 597 -16.40 -7.92 1.87
CA ALA A 597 -16.54 -8.84 3.01
C ALA A 597 -15.90 -10.22 2.75
N GLN A 598 -15.90 -10.69 1.50
CA GLN A 598 -15.23 -11.94 1.10
C GLN A 598 -13.69 -11.88 1.24
N CYS A 599 -13.11 -10.70 1.39
CA CYS A 599 -11.69 -10.50 1.64
C CYS A 599 -11.37 -10.23 3.11
N ASP A 600 -12.33 -10.33 3.99
CA ASP A 600 -12.14 -10.19 5.44
C ASP A 600 -11.45 -11.44 6.04
N PRO A 601 -10.70 -11.28 7.13
CA PRO A 601 -10.20 -12.40 7.91
C PRO A 601 -11.34 -13.24 8.49
N ILE A 602 -11.15 -14.54 8.57
CA ILE A 602 -12.08 -15.44 9.26
C ILE A 602 -11.99 -15.20 10.77
N ARG A 603 -13.10 -14.85 11.41
CA ARG A 603 -13.14 -14.48 12.83
C ARG A 603 -14.08 -15.37 13.67
N GLN A 604 -14.94 -16.10 13.03
CA GLN A 604 -15.93 -16.96 13.64
C GLN A 604 -15.82 -18.37 13.08
N ASP A 605 -16.42 -19.32 13.77
CA ASP A 605 -16.39 -20.72 13.34
C ASP A 605 -17.27 -20.98 12.09
N SER A 606 -17.18 -22.21 11.59
CA SER A 606 -17.87 -22.63 10.35
C SER A 606 -19.39 -22.57 10.42
N SER A 607 -19.97 -22.43 11.62
CA SER A 607 -21.42 -22.33 11.79
C SER A 607 -21.96 -20.90 11.64
N THR A 608 -21.10 -19.88 11.80
CA THR A 608 -21.52 -18.48 11.88
C THR A 608 -20.80 -17.55 10.90
N ASP A 609 -19.56 -17.87 10.51
CA ASP A 609 -18.78 -17.03 9.59
C ASP A 609 -19.33 -17.13 8.16
N PRO A 610 -19.74 -16.00 7.53
CA PRO A 610 -20.30 -16.03 6.18
C PRO A 610 -19.36 -16.57 5.11
N ASN A 611 -18.04 -16.34 5.26
CA ASN A 611 -17.04 -16.81 4.33
C ASN A 611 -16.83 -18.33 4.43
N LEU A 612 -16.84 -18.89 5.66
CA LEU A 612 -16.79 -20.34 5.87
C LEU A 612 -18.07 -21.04 5.44
N LEU A 613 -19.23 -20.42 5.66
CA LEU A 613 -20.51 -20.90 5.13
C LEU A 613 -20.50 -20.96 3.60
N PHE A 614 -19.96 -19.92 2.94
CA PHE A 614 -19.77 -19.93 1.49
C PHE A 614 -18.86 -21.08 1.07
N LEU A 615 -17.70 -21.28 1.74
CA LEU A 615 -16.78 -22.37 1.39
C LEU A 615 -17.45 -23.75 1.58
N THR A 616 -18.28 -23.91 2.60
CA THR A 616 -19.04 -25.15 2.82
C THR A 616 -20.06 -25.38 1.69
N THR A 617 -20.82 -24.34 1.31
CA THR A 617 -21.74 -24.38 0.18
C THR A 617 -21.01 -24.64 -1.13
N PHE A 618 -19.82 -24.08 -1.30
CA PHE A 618 -18.97 -24.32 -2.48
C PHE A 618 -18.53 -25.78 -2.58
N VAL A 619 -18.21 -26.44 -1.45
CA VAL A 619 -17.90 -27.88 -1.41
C VAL A 619 -19.13 -28.69 -1.84
N GLN A 620 -20.33 -28.33 -1.38
CA GLN A 620 -21.59 -28.98 -1.77
C GLN A 620 -21.86 -28.79 -3.28
N TRP A 621 -21.66 -27.58 -3.78
CA TRP A 621 -21.78 -27.27 -5.22
C TRP A 621 -20.81 -28.11 -6.06
N LEU A 622 -19.56 -28.30 -5.61
CA LEU A 622 -18.60 -29.19 -6.28
C LEU A 622 -19.03 -30.65 -6.23
N ALA A 623 -19.60 -31.11 -5.12
CA ALA A 623 -20.10 -32.48 -5.00
C ALA A 623 -21.26 -32.73 -5.96
N SER A 624 -22.23 -31.80 -6.04
CA SER A 624 -23.33 -31.88 -7.01
C SER A 624 -22.83 -31.88 -8.46
N TRP A 625 -21.75 -31.12 -8.72
CA TRP A 625 -21.13 -31.13 -10.08
C TRP A 625 -20.48 -32.47 -10.43
N GLU A 626 -19.86 -33.16 -9.45
CA GLU A 626 -19.32 -34.51 -9.64
C GLU A 626 -20.43 -35.55 -9.82
N GLU A 627 -21.57 -35.45 -9.10
CA GLU A 627 -22.70 -36.37 -9.20
C GLU A 627 -23.36 -36.34 -10.59
N MET A 628 -23.34 -35.19 -11.29
CA MET A 628 -23.82 -35.09 -12.65
C MET A 628 -23.12 -36.09 -13.62
N GLU A 629 -21.84 -36.44 -13.33
CA GLU A 629 -21.12 -37.47 -14.13
C GLU A 629 -21.73 -38.85 -14.01
N LEU A 630 -22.15 -39.23 -12.79
CA LEU A 630 -22.68 -40.54 -12.51
C LEU A 630 -23.99 -40.79 -13.26
N VAL A 631 -24.78 -39.76 -13.55
CA VAL A 631 -26.04 -39.83 -14.28
C VAL A 631 -25.80 -39.94 -15.79
N GLN A 632 -24.73 -39.33 -16.31
CA GLN A 632 -24.47 -39.26 -17.76
C GLN A 632 -23.47 -40.30 -18.29
N HIS A 633 -22.82 -41.05 -17.40
CA HIS A 633 -21.77 -42.05 -17.69
C HIS A 633 -20.51 -41.47 -18.43
N GLU A 634 -20.48 -40.18 -18.77
CA GLU A 634 -19.36 -39.50 -19.44
C GLU A 634 -19.05 -38.17 -18.72
N ARG A 635 -17.75 -37.84 -18.57
CA ARG A 635 -17.29 -36.53 -18.06
C ARG A 635 -17.32 -35.46 -19.17
N ILE A 636 -18.50 -35.00 -19.51
CA ILE A 636 -18.66 -33.92 -20.46
C ILE A 636 -18.89 -32.62 -19.73
N GLY A 637 -18.08 -31.59 -20.02
CA GLY A 637 -18.24 -30.26 -19.45
C GLY A 637 -17.88 -30.14 -17.97
N GLN A 638 -16.92 -30.95 -17.48
CA GLN A 638 -16.53 -30.97 -16.05
C GLN A 638 -15.04 -30.72 -15.84
N LEU A 639 -14.66 -30.45 -14.61
CA LEU A 639 -13.25 -30.44 -14.15
C LEU A 639 -12.67 -31.87 -14.27
N SER A 640 -11.35 -31.98 -14.47
CA SER A 640 -10.70 -33.29 -14.31
C SER A 640 -10.89 -33.82 -12.88
N ARG A 641 -10.92 -35.14 -12.72
CA ARG A 641 -11.13 -35.82 -11.43
C ARG A 641 -10.14 -35.30 -10.38
N GLU A 642 -8.89 -35.14 -10.78
CA GLU A 642 -7.83 -34.69 -9.89
C GLU A 642 -8.01 -33.23 -9.46
N THR A 643 -8.50 -32.37 -10.35
CA THR A 643 -8.75 -30.95 -10.02
C THR A 643 -9.99 -30.80 -9.14
N ALA A 644 -11.09 -31.49 -9.48
CA ALA A 644 -12.32 -31.47 -8.69
C ALA A 644 -12.07 -32.01 -7.28
N PHE A 645 -11.42 -33.18 -7.18
CA PHE A 645 -11.06 -33.78 -5.90
C PHE A 645 -10.18 -32.84 -5.05
N ALA A 646 -9.08 -32.32 -5.61
CA ALA A 646 -8.15 -31.48 -4.86
C ALA A 646 -8.79 -30.13 -4.43
N LEU A 647 -9.65 -29.56 -5.28
CA LEU A 647 -10.39 -28.34 -4.98
C LEU A 647 -11.37 -28.56 -3.82
N LYS A 648 -12.17 -29.65 -3.91
CA LYS A 648 -13.12 -30.05 -2.86
C LYS A 648 -12.39 -30.36 -1.55
N HIS A 649 -11.36 -31.19 -1.59
CA HIS A 649 -10.55 -31.57 -0.43
C HIS A 649 -9.94 -30.34 0.25
N THR A 650 -9.21 -29.51 -0.52
CA THR A 650 -8.54 -28.32 0.07
C THR A 650 -9.53 -27.35 0.68
N THR A 651 -10.68 -27.11 0.01
CA THR A 651 -11.69 -26.20 0.54
C THR A 651 -12.29 -26.72 1.85
N ALA A 652 -12.64 -28.01 1.90
CA ALA A 652 -13.16 -28.65 3.12
C ALA A 652 -12.11 -28.66 4.25
N THR A 653 -10.85 -28.91 3.90
CA THR A 653 -9.72 -28.87 4.84
C THR A 653 -9.53 -27.49 5.43
N LEU A 654 -9.59 -26.42 4.61
CA LEU A 654 -9.47 -25.03 5.09
C LEU A 654 -10.57 -24.65 6.08
N VAL A 655 -11.81 -25.12 5.87
CA VAL A 655 -12.91 -24.90 6.82
C VAL A 655 -12.59 -25.54 8.17
N LYS A 656 -12.21 -26.83 8.18
CA LYS A 656 -11.84 -27.56 9.41
C LYS A 656 -10.62 -26.96 10.11
N LEU A 657 -9.63 -26.51 9.33
CA LEU A 657 -8.45 -25.84 9.85
C LEU A 657 -8.79 -24.53 10.55
N CYS A 658 -9.73 -23.75 10.00
CA CYS A 658 -10.19 -22.53 10.66
C CYS A 658 -10.84 -22.83 12.02
N ASP A 659 -11.73 -23.81 12.07
CA ASP A 659 -12.36 -24.23 13.32
C ASP A 659 -11.30 -24.66 14.36
N TYR A 660 -10.32 -25.46 13.93
CA TYR A 660 -9.22 -25.91 14.80
C TYR A 660 -8.38 -24.72 15.34
N LEU A 661 -7.98 -23.79 14.48
CA LEU A 661 -7.18 -22.64 14.92
C LEU A 661 -7.94 -21.67 15.82
N LEU A 662 -9.22 -21.48 15.57
CA LEU A 662 -10.06 -20.57 16.35
C LEU A 662 -10.45 -21.18 17.72
N LYS A 663 -10.74 -22.50 17.78
CA LYS A 663 -11.24 -23.16 19.00
C LYS A 663 -10.12 -23.74 19.87
N ASP A 664 -9.13 -24.41 19.24
CA ASP A 664 -8.12 -25.16 19.99
C ASP A 664 -6.83 -24.33 20.21
N HIS A 665 -6.58 -23.27 19.41
CA HIS A 665 -5.42 -22.40 19.50
C HIS A 665 -5.74 -20.93 19.80
N ASP A 666 -6.97 -20.58 20.14
CA ASP A 666 -7.43 -19.23 20.52
C ASP A 666 -7.05 -18.12 19.54
N PHE A 667 -7.03 -18.41 18.25
CA PHE A 667 -6.75 -17.41 17.23
C PHE A 667 -7.88 -16.39 17.18
N ARG A 668 -7.55 -15.10 17.20
CA ARG A 668 -8.53 -14.01 17.03
C ARG A 668 -9.07 -13.95 15.60
N TYR A 669 -8.30 -14.41 14.64
CA TYR A 669 -8.69 -14.52 13.23
C TYR A 669 -7.73 -15.41 12.46
N VAL A 670 -8.19 -15.95 11.35
CA VAL A 670 -7.38 -16.77 10.45
C VAL A 670 -7.29 -16.09 9.06
N LEU A 671 -6.11 -16.09 8.48
CA LEU A 671 -5.82 -15.57 7.13
C LEU A 671 -5.54 -16.76 6.20
N LEU A 672 -6.52 -17.15 5.38
CA LEU A 672 -6.43 -18.34 4.53
C LEU A 672 -5.32 -18.25 3.48
N GLY A 673 -4.97 -17.06 3.02
CA GLY A 673 -3.85 -16.85 2.09
C GLY A 673 -2.45 -17.14 2.67
N LYS A 674 -2.34 -17.49 3.95
CA LYS A 674 -1.08 -17.98 4.54
C LYS A 674 -0.83 -19.46 4.27
N PHE A 675 -1.87 -20.20 3.81
CA PHE A 675 -1.79 -21.62 3.49
C PHE A 675 -1.58 -21.84 1.98
N GLN A 676 -0.56 -21.19 1.43
CA GLN A 676 -0.18 -21.21 0.01
C GLN A 676 1.34 -21.35 -0.15
N THR A 677 1.80 -21.87 -1.30
CA THR A 677 3.22 -22.12 -1.59
C THR A 677 3.98 -20.91 -2.15
N ASP A 678 3.30 -19.78 -2.40
CA ASP A 678 3.91 -18.59 -3.04
C ASP A 678 5.13 -18.01 -2.28
N LYS A 679 5.26 -18.24 -0.97
CA LYS A 679 6.49 -17.89 -0.23
C LYS A 679 7.68 -18.73 -0.69
N LEU A 680 7.46 -20.00 -1.00
CA LEU A 680 8.47 -20.92 -1.52
C LEU A 680 8.77 -20.62 -3.00
N GLU A 681 7.74 -20.38 -3.83
CA GLU A 681 7.93 -19.89 -5.21
C GLU A 681 8.73 -18.57 -5.24
N GLY A 682 8.44 -17.65 -4.33
CA GLY A 682 9.21 -16.41 -4.15
C GLY A 682 10.68 -16.67 -3.81
N ARG A 683 10.97 -17.71 -3.01
CA ARG A 683 12.33 -18.15 -2.69
C ARG A 683 13.04 -18.68 -3.94
N PHE A 684 12.35 -19.46 -4.77
CA PHE A 684 12.91 -19.92 -6.06
C PHE A 684 13.20 -18.74 -7.00
N GLY A 685 12.33 -17.73 -7.01
CA GLY A 685 12.57 -16.48 -7.71
C GLY A 685 13.84 -15.76 -7.24
N GLN A 686 14.13 -15.76 -5.93
CA GLN A 686 15.38 -15.23 -5.38
C GLN A 686 16.60 -16.01 -5.86
N TYR A 687 16.56 -17.36 -5.85
CA TYR A 687 17.66 -18.19 -6.35
C TYR A 687 17.99 -17.89 -7.81
N ARG A 688 16.96 -17.78 -8.66
CA ARG A 688 17.14 -17.42 -10.08
C ARG A 688 17.75 -16.02 -10.25
N LYS A 689 17.29 -15.03 -9.48
CA LYS A 689 17.87 -13.67 -9.50
C LYS A 689 19.33 -13.65 -9.06
N MET A 690 19.68 -14.35 -7.99
CA MET A 690 21.06 -14.43 -7.46
C MET A 690 21.99 -15.21 -8.39
N SER A 691 21.43 -16.00 -9.31
CA SER A 691 22.15 -16.79 -10.31
C SER A 691 22.17 -16.12 -11.71
N GLY A 692 22.02 -14.80 -11.77
CA GLY A 692 22.05 -14.06 -13.03
C GLY A 692 20.74 -14.13 -13.82
N ALA A 693 19.59 -14.28 -13.15
CA ALA A 693 18.26 -14.42 -13.72
C ALA A 693 18.10 -15.63 -14.67
N ASN A 694 18.95 -16.65 -14.53
CA ASN A 694 18.85 -17.89 -15.29
C ASN A 694 17.63 -18.70 -14.84
N TYR A 695 16.85 -19.19 -15.80
CA TYR A 695 15.72 -20.08 -15.50
C TYR A 695 16.20 -21.45 -15.02
N ASN A 696 17.24 -22.01 -15.68
CA ASN A 696 17.86 -23.29 -15.35
C ASN A 696 19.08 -23.09 -14.44
N VAL A 697 18.85 -23.08 -13.14
CA VAL A 697 19.86 -22.88 -12.12
C VAL A 697 20.53 -24.23 -11.80
N ALA A 698 21.86 -24.26 -11.61
CA ALA A 698 22.54 -25.47 -11.17
C ALA A 698 22.31 -25.73 -9.66
N VAL A 699 22.35 -26.99 -9.23
CA VAL A 699 22.20 -27.36 -7.80
C VAL A 699 23.13 -26.55 -6.91
N ALA A 700 24.40 -26.40 -7.29
CA ALA A 700 25.38 -25.62 -6.54
C ALA A 700 24.98 -24.15 -6.37
N GLN A 701 24.35 -23.57 -7.39
CA GLN A 701 23.87 -22.17 -7.32
C GLN A 701 22.68 -22.01 -6.37
N VAL A 702 21.76 -22.97 -6.35
CA VAL A 702 20.64 -22.99 -5.39
C VAL A 702 21.15 -23.07 -3.96
N MET A 703 22.04 -24.03 -3.67
CA MET A 703 22.62 -24.22 -2.35
C MET A 703 23.41 -22.98 -1.88
N GLU A 704 24.21 -22.40 -2.79
CA GLU A 704 24.94 -21.15 -2.49
C GLU A 704 24.01 -19.98 -2.24
N SER A 705 22.95 -19.84 -3.03
CA SER A 705 21.96 -18.78 -2.85
C SER A 705 21.25 -18.90 -1.50
N GLU A 706 20.83 -20.11 -1.13
CA GLU A 706 20.19 -20.33 0.18
C GLU A 706 21.15 -20.01 1.34
N ARG A 707 22.41 -20.45 1.22
CA ARG A 707 23.44 -20.11 2.21
C ARG A 707 23.59 -18.58 2.37
N LYS A 708 23.66 -17.85 1.26
CA LYS A 708 23.74 -16.38 1.26
C LYS A 708 22.54 -15.74 1.97
N ILE A 709 21.33 -16.24 1.71
CA ILE A 709 20.11 -15.75 2.36
C ILE A 709 20.12 -16.04 3.85
N LYS A 710 20.58 -17.21 4.27
CA LYS A 710 20.73 -17.54 5.71
C LYS A 710 21.70 -16.58 6.41
N VAL A 711 22.84 -16.27 5.80
CA VAL A 711 23.79 -15.28 6.35
C VAL A 711 23.15 -13.91 6.49
N ILE A 712 22.39 -13.45 5.49
CA ILE A 712 21.65 -12.19 5.58
C ILE A 712 20.68 -12.22 6.76
N ASN A 713 19.97 -13.32 6.95
CA ASN A 713 19.00 -13.45 8.04
C ASN A 713 19.69 -13.42 9.42
N VAL A 714 20.80 -14.17 9.60
CA VAL A 714 21.58 -14.15 10.85
C VAL A 714 22.10 -12.75 11.17
N LEU A 715 22.66 -12.06 10.16
CA LEU A 715 23.12 -10.68 10.33
C LEU A 715 21.96 -9.73 10.67
N SER A 716 20.79 -9.93 10.07
CA SER A 716 19.58 -9.12 10.32
C SER A 716 19.01 -9.32 11.73
N MET A 717 19.20 -10.48 12.34
CA MET A 717 18.78 -10.74 13.72
C MET A 717 19.63 -9.98 14.74
N GLY A 718 20.89 -9.66 14.41
CA GLY A 718 21.78 -8.81 15.22
C GLY A 718 21.51 -7.31 15.06
N SER A 719 20.65 -6.93 14.13
CA SER A 719 20.35 -5.54 13.77
C SER A 719 19.02 -5.11 14.39
N SER A 720 19.06 -4.19 15.35
CA SER A 720 17.88 -3.78 16.13
C SER A 720 17.01 -2.70 15.47
N LYS A 721 17.49 -1.98 14.45
CA LYS A 721 16.84 -0.76 13.93
C LYS A 721 16.17 -0.89 12.56
N PHE A 722 16.59 -1.80 11.70
CA PHE A 722 16.06 -1.88 10.33
C PHE A 722 15.92 -3.33 9.88
N GLY A 723 14.69 -3.77 9.68
CA GLY A 723 14.42 -5.04 9.00
C GLY A 723 15.06 -5.09 7.59
N PRO A 724 15.07 -6.23 6.91
CA PRO A 724 15.76 -6.40 5.64
C PRO A 724 15.32 -5.33 4.64
N LEU A 725 16.26 -4.48 4.21
CA LEU A 725 16.06 -3.51 3.13
C LEU A 725 15.78 -4.27 1.84
N THR A 726 14.56 -4.19 1.35
CA THR A 726 14.23 -4.70 0.01
C THR A 726 14.60 -3.64 -1.03
N LEU A 727 15.39 -4.01 -2.02
CA LEU A 727 15.83 -3.14 -3.12
C LEU A 727 14.68 -2.46 -3.90
N THR A 728 13.47 -2.96 -3.78
CA THR A 728 12.25 -2.36 -4.37
C THR A 728 11.87 -0.99 -3.79
N GLU A 729 12.35 -0.64 -2.61
CA GLU A 729 12.06 0.67 -1.99
C GLU A 729 12.98 1.81 -2.46
N LEU A 730 14.11 1.49 -3.11
CA LEU A 730 15.08 2.49 -3.58
C LEU A 730 14.73 3.15 -4.93
N ASN A 731 13.76 2.61 -5.69
CA ASN A 731 13.52 3.04 -7.08
C ASN A 731 12.43 4.10 -7.29
N HIS A 732 11.84 4.70 -6.26
CA HIS A 732 10.66 5.57 -6.44
C HIS A 732 10.85 7.09 -6.25
N SER A 733 12.04 7.60 -5.97
CA SER A 733 12.18 9.03 -5.60
C SER A 733 13.00 9.95 -6.51
N GLN A 734 13.43 9.54 -7.68
CA GLN A 734 14.18 10.45 -8.58
C GLN A 734 13.76 10.34 -10.03
N LEU A 735 12.69 11.02 -10.43
CA LEU A 735 12.42 11.34 -11.86
C LEU A 735 11.33 12.40 -12.05
N GLU A 736 11.38 13.52 -11.35
CA GLU A 736 10.41 14.63 -11.59
C GLU A 736 11.02 16.01 -11.89
N SER A 737 12.25 16.12 -12.30
CA SER A 737 12.78 17.43 -12.62
C SER A 737 13.69 17.43 -13.84
N LYS A 738 13.11 17.36 -15.05
CA LYS A 738 13.68 17.91 -16.31
C LYS A 738 12.72 17.66 -17.47
N SER A 739 11.78 18.55 -17.76
CA SER A 739 11.04 18.52 -19.04
C SER A 739 10.23 19.78 -19.36
N HIS A 740 10.80 20.96 -19.27
CA HIS A 740 10.05 22.16 -19.70
C HIS A 740 10.43 22.70 -21.07
N SER A 741 11.50 22.23 -21.73
CA SER A 741 11.92 22.76 -23.07
C SER A 741 11.50 21.89 -24.26
N GLU A 742 11.09 20.64 -24.07
CA GLU A 742 10.79 19.71 -25.17
C GLU A 742 9.31 19.70 -25.63
N SER A 743 8.42 20.42 -24.93
CA SER A 743 6.98 20.33 -25.18
C SER A 743 6.47 21.19 -26.36
N VAL A 744 7.21 22.19 -26.79
CA VAL A 744 6.75 23.14 -27.80
C VAL A 744 6.80 22.56 -29.22
N ASP A 745 7.81 21.76 -29.50
CA ASP A 745 8.07 21.20 -30.87
C ASP A 745 7.06 20.09 -31.25
N CYS A 746 6.46 19.43 -30.26
CA CYS A 746 5.49 18.35 -30.47
C CYS A 746 4.09 18.84 -30.80
N LEU A 747 3.69 20.00 -30.25
CA LEU A 747 2.36 20.57 -30.47
C LEU A 747 2.17 21.05 -31.90
N GLU A 748 3.26 21.53 -32.54
CA GLU A 748 3.21 22.01 -33.93
C GLU A 748 2.96 20.87 -34.93
N LYS A 749 3.50 19.69 -34.70
CA LYS A 749 3.34 18.52 -35.58
C LYS A 749 1.92 18.00 -35.69
N PHE A 750 1.10 18.24 -34.65
CA PHE A 750 -0.29 17.78 -34.59
C PHE A 750 -1.31 18.91 -34.74
N LYS A 751 -0.88 20.06 -35.24
CA LYS A 751 -1.79 21.14 -35.63
C LYS A 751 -2.79 20.62 -36.69
N GLY A 752 -4.07 20.67 -36.38
CA GLY A 752 -5.14 20.18 -37.26
C GLY A 752 -5.88 18.93 -36.75
N VAL A 753 -5.42 18.29 -35.68
CA VAL A 753 -6.17 17.23 -34.98
C VAL A 753 -7.56 17.69 -34.60
N GLU A 754 -7.71 18.95 -34.24
CA GLU A 754 -8.96 19.59 -33.84
C GLU A 754 -10.10 19.42 -34.87
N LYS A 755 -9.77 19.39 -36.14
CA LYS A 755 -10.75 19.18 -37.23
C LYS A 755 -11.43 17.81 -37.16
N TYR A 756 -10.69 16.82 -36.68
CA TYR A 756 -11.15 15.42 -36.63
C TYR A 756 -11.80 15.05 -35.29
N VAL A 757 -11.67 15.89 -34.25
CA VAL A 757 -12.24 15.58 -32.92
C VAL A 757 -13.75 15.54 -32.95
N LYS A 758 -14.40 16.46 -33.71
CA LYS A 758 -15.85 16.53 -33.83
C LYS A 758 -16.47 15.33 -34.57
N GLU A 759 -15.65 14.64 -35.35
CA GLU A 759 -16.07 13.44 -36.12
C GLU A 759 -16.05 12.16 -35.26
N GLN A 760 -15.45 12.20 -34.06
CA GLN A 760 -15.36 11.06 -33.17
C GLN A 760 -16.65 10.91 -32.36
N SER A 761 -17.56 10.04 -32.82
CA SER A 761 -18.74 9.64 -32.07
C SER A 761 -18.40 8.59 -31.01
N LEU A 762 -18.98 8.74 -29.83
CA LEU A 762 -18.87 7.74 -28.75
C LEU A 762 -20.00 6.72 -28.87
N SER A 763 -19.67 5.45 -28.67
CA SER A 763 -20.70 4.44 -28.44
C SER A 763 -21.16 4.50 -26.97
N LYS A 764 -22.38 4.06 -26.67
CA LYS A 764 -22.87 3.91 -25.28
C LYS A 764 -21.90 3.12 -24.39
N GLN A 765 -21.20 2.15 -24.95
CA GLN A 765 -20.18 1.38 -24.27
C GLN A 765 -18.95 2.24 -23.91
N ASP A 766 -18.50 3.10 -24.81
CA ASP A 766 -17.37 4.00 -24.54
C ASP A 766 -17.75 5.03 -23.46
N GLU A 767 -18.98 5.54 -23.47
CA GLU A 767 -19.50 6.46 -22.45
C GLU A 767 -19.49 5.80 -21.06
N SER A 768 -19.99 4.57 -20.95
CA SER A 768 -19.95 3.81 -19.67
C SER A 768 -18.53 3.64 -19.14
N VAL A 769 -17.57 3.33 -20.02
CA VAL A 769 -16.16 3.19 -19.61
C VAL A 769 -15.55 4.54 -19.24
N MET A 770 -15.90 5.59 -19.99
CA MET A 770 -15.40 6.94 -19.66
C MET A 770 -15.96 7.45 -18.34
N MET A 771 -17.20 7.12 -17.99
CA MET A 771 -17.77 7.40 -16.68
C MET A 771 -16.96 6.73 -15.55
N TYR A 772 -16.59 5.47 -15.72
CA TYR A 772 -15.74 4.76 -14.75
C TYR A 772 -14.34 5.40 -14.62
N ILE A 773 -13.71 5.76 -15.75
CA ILE A 773 -12.42 6.44 -15.75
C ILE A 773 -12.53 7.82 -15.08
N ALA A 774 -13.59 8.58 -15.38
CA ALA A 774 -13.84 9.89 -14.78
C ALA A 774 -14.04 9.79 -13.25
N GLY A 775 -14.72 8.76 -12.76
CA GLY A 775 -14.82 8.48 -11.32
C GLY A 775 -13.46 8.21 -10.66
N TYR A 776 -12.58 7.46 -11.32
CA TYR A 776 -11.21 7.26 -10.86
C TYR A 776 -10.41 8.58 -10.87
N VAL A 777 -10.55 9.39 -11.92
CA VAL A 777 -9.92 10.71 -12.02
C VAL A 777 -10.39 11.61 -10.88
N ALA A 778 -11.70 11.68 -10.64
CA ALA A 778 -12.30 12.41 -9.53
C ALA A 778 -11.68 11.98 -8.17
N HIS A 779 -11.54 10.69 -7.95
CA HIS A 779 -10.90 10.16 -6.75
C HIS A 779 -9.43 10.60 -6.59
N VAL A 780 -8.64 10.53 -7.65
CA VAL A 780 -7.22 10.90 -7.62
C VAL A 780 -7.02 12.40 -7.44
N VAL A 781 -7.83 13.21 -8.14
CA VAL A 781 -7.74 14.68 -8.09
C VAL A 781 -8.23 15.20 -6.76
N ARG A 782 -9.34 14.68 -6.22
CA ARG A 782 -9.87 15.04 -4.91
C ARG A 782 -8.83 14.93 -3.78
N LYS A 783 -7.99 13.92 -3.81
CA LYS A 783 -6.92 13.74 -2.81
C LYS A 783 -5.87 14.85 -2.80
N ARG A 784 -5.73 15.56 -3.90
CA ARG A 784 -4.76 16.65 -4.08
C ARG A 784 -5.35 18.03 -3.80
N LEU A 785 -6.68 18.14 -3.80
CA LEU A 785 -7.41 19.38 -3.59
C LEU A 785 -7.68 19.58 -2.10
N LYS A 786 -7.45 20.81 -1.63
CA LYS A 786 -7.73 21.24 -0.24
C LYS A 786 -8.99 22.11 -0.13
N CYS A 787 -9.52 22.57 -1.24
CA CYS A 787 -10.66 23.49 -1.32
C CYS A 787 -11.94 22.73 -1.65
N ASP A 788 -12.98 22.89 -0.84
CA ASP A 788 -14.26 22.19 -1.02
C ASP A 788 -14.96 22.60 -2.31
N LEU A 789 -14.84 23.86 -2.74
CA LEU A 789 -15.39 24.34 -4.02
C LEU A 789 -14.70 23.67 -5.22
N CYS A 790 -13.38 23.47 -5.17
CA CYS A 790 -12.67 22.72 -6.20
C CYS A 790 -13.05 21.24 -6.18
N VAL A 791 -13.27 20.67 -5.00
CA VAL A 791 -13.71 19.28 -4.84
C VAL A 791 -15.11 19.07 -5.41
N SER A 792 -16.07 19.97 -5.14
CA SER A 792 -17.43 19.88 -5.67
C SER A 792 -17.50 20.03 -7.19
N ARG A 793 -16.57 20.78 -7.81
CA ARG A 793 -16.43 20.85 -9.27
C ARG A 793 -15.95 19.55 -9.91
N ILE A 794 -15.27 18.68 -9.16
CA ILE A 794 -14.65 17.45 -9.68
C ILE A 794 -15.48 16.20 -9.38
N SER A 795 -16.12 16.12 -8.20
CA SER A 795 -16.86 14.93 -7.78
C SER A 795 -18.14 15.26 -7.05
N LEU A 796 -19.17 14.47 -7.32
CA LEU A 796 -20.43 14.49 -6.59
C LEU A 796 -20.29 13.60 -5.33
N ASP A 797 -20.97 13.99 -4.24
CA ASP A 797 -20.93 13.22 -3.00
C ASP A 797 -21.88 12.02 -3.03
N LYS A 798 -23.01 12.08 -3.74
CA LYS A 798 -23.95 10.98 -4.00
C LYS A 798 -24.81 11.25 -5.22
N VAL A 799 -25.14 10.19 -5.98
CA VAL A 799 -26.22 10.17 -6.97
C VAL A 799 -27.37 9.36 -6.39
N MET A 800 -28.59 9.83 -6.54
CA MET A 800 -29.79 9.13 -6.05
C MET A 800 -30.07 7.90 -6.92
N GLU A 801 -30.36 6.75 -6.30
CA GLU A 801 -30.58 5.47 -7.00
C GLU A 801 -31.70 5.50 -8.08
N ALA A 802 -32.63 6.47 -7.97
CA ALA A 802 -33.77 6.60 -8.89
C ALA A 802 -33.43 7.28 -10.24
N GLU A 803 -32.25 7.85 -10.38
CA GLU A 803 -31.85 8.69 -11.53
C GLU A 803 -30.56 8.23 -12.21
N ILE A 804 -30.21 6.95 -12.12
CA ILE A 804 -28.96 6.47 -12.72
C ILE A 804 -29.19 6.27 -14.22
N PRO A 805 -28.55 7.07 -15.10
CA PRO A 805 -28.64 6.88 -16.54
C PRO A 805 -28.16 5.49 -16.97
N GLU A 806 -28.68 5.00 -18.10
CA GLU A 806 -28.31 3.66 -18.65
C GLU A 806 -26.79 3.52 -18.83
N GLU A 807 -26.12 4.61 -19.17
CA GLU A 807 -24.66 4.69 -19.35
C GLU A 807 -23.89 4.50 -18.05
N CYS A 808 -24.52 4.77 -16.90
CA CYS A 808 -23.92 4.68 -15.57
C CYS A 808 -24.13 3.32 -14.88
N GLN A 809 -24.92 2.40 -15.48
CA GLN A 809 -25.20 1.09 -14.89
C GLN A 809 -23.94 0.25 -14.67
N TYR A 810 -22.95 0.37 -15.56
CA TYR A 810 -21.65 -0.30 -15.40
C TYR A 810 -20.92 0.22 -14.13
N LEU A 811 -20.87 1.51 -13.94
CA LEU A 811 -20.28 2.12 -12.75
C LEU A 811 -21.03 1.72 -11.48
N HIS A 812 -22.35 1.74 -11.53
CA HIS A 812 -23.21 1.36 -10.42
C HIS A 812 -23.02 -0.12 -10.03
N SER A 813 -22.88 -1.03 -10.99
CA SER A 813 -22.64 -2.45 -10.73
C SER A 813 -21.29 -2.73 -10.04
N LEU A 814 -20.33 -1.80 -10.13
CA LEU A 814 -19.02 -1.88 -9.50
C LEU A 814 -18.95 -1.09 -8.18
N ASP A 815 -19.97 -0.30 -7.85
CA ASP A 815 -19.94 0.56 -6.67
C ASP A 815 -20.28 -0.25 -5.40
N ARG A 816 -19.30 -0.34 -4.53
CA ARG A 816 -19.41 -0.91 -3.18
C ARG A 816 -19.46 0.19 -2.11
N GLY A 817 -20.00 1.35 -2.45
CA GLY A 817 -20.07 2.54 -1.58
C GLY A 817 -18.75 3.30 -1.47
N GLY A 818 -17.79 3.07 -2.38
CA GLY A 818 -16.46 3.70 -2.38
C GLY A 818 -16.11 4.47 -3.62
N LEU A 819 -16.78 4.24 -4.72
CA LEU A 819 -16.56 4.94 -5.96
C LEU A 819 -16.94 6.43 -5.79
N LYS A 820 -16.21 7.29 -6.48
CA LYS A 820 -16.51 8.72 -6.56
C LYS A 820 -17.21 8.99 -7.88
N TRP A 821 -18.36 9.62 -7.79
CA TRP A 821 -19.13 10.01 -8.95
C TRP A 821 -18.52 11.29 -9.54
N PRO A 822 -18.13 11.29 -10.82
CA PRO A 822 -17.59 12.48 -11.44
C PRO A 822 -18.71 13.49 -11.67
N THR A 823 -18.37 14.77 -11.72
CA THR A 823 -19.25 15.81 -12.24
C THR A 823 -19.25 15.77 -13.77
N ASP A 824 -20.21 16.44 -14.40
CA ASP A 824 -20.25 16.63 -15.86
C ASP A 824 -18.96 17.29 -16.36
N PHE A 825 -18.40 18.20 -15.59
CA PHE A 825 -17.09 18.80 -15.89
C PHE A 825 -16.00 17.73 -16.00
N THR A 826 -15.85 16.87 -15.00
CA THR A 826 -14.82 15.82 -15.00
C THR A 826 -15.07 14.80 -16.10
N LEU A 827 -16.32 14.43 -16.32
CA LEU A 827 -16.70 13.50 -17.38
C LEU A 827 -16.40 14.09 -18.76
N SER A 828 -16.80 15.33 -19.02
CA SER A 828 -16.54 16.02 -20.29
C SER A 828 -15.05 16.14 -20.57
N VAL A 829 -14.24 16.49 -19.57
CA VAL A 829 -12.78 16.52 -19.70
C VAL A 829 -12.22 15.16 -20.11
N CYS A 830 -12.70 14.09 -19.51
CA CYS A 830 -12.28 12.73 -19.83
C CYS A 830 -12.70 12.32 -21.25
N ILE A 831 -13.94 12.59 -21.62
CA ILE A 831 -14.51 12.31 -22.96
C ILE A 831 -13.74 13.07 -24.05
N HIS A 832 -13.57 14.38 -23.90
CA HIS A 832 -12.85 15.18 -24.89
C HIS A 832 -11.37 14.73 -25.03
N THR A 833 -10.72 14.42 -23.91
CA THR A 833 -9.35 13.88 -23.95
C THR A 833 -9.30 12.53 -24.73
N TYR A 834 -10.31 11.69 -24.57
CA TYR A 834 -10.43 10.44 -25.30
C TYR A 834 -10.69 10.67 -26.79
N GLN A 835 -11.60 11.57 -27.15
CA GLN A 835 -11.88 11.93 -28.55
C GLN A 835 -10.65 12.50 -29.24
N ILE A 836 -9.89 13.38 -28.62
CA ILE A 836 -8.60 13.87 -29.11
C ILE A 836 -7.63 12.71 -29.35
N PHE A 837 -7.56 11.78 -28.39
CA PHE A 837 -6.68 10.63 -28.51
C PHE A 837 -7.12 9.68 -29.63
N GLN A 838 -8.42 9.48 -29.84
CA GLN A 838 -8.93 8.72 -30.98
C GLN A 838 -8.65 9.41 -32.30
N ALA A 839 -8.88 10.73 -32.40
CA ALA A 839 -8.55 11.51 -33.59
C ALA A 839 -7.05 11.41 -33.94
N LEU A 840 -6.17 11.49 -32.94
CA LEU A 840 -4.74 11.24 -33.13
C LEU A 840 -4.44 9.84 -33.67
N LEU A 841 -5.05 8.80 -33.10
CA LEU A 841 -4.79 7.42 -33.53
C LEU A 841 -5.38 7.11 -34.92
N ASN A 842 -6.47 7.73 -35.29
CA ASN A 842 -7.11 7.49 -36.59
C ASN A 842 -6.39 8.21 -37.72
N ASN A 843 -5.88 9.43 -37.48
CA ASN A 843 -5.34 10.28 -38.54
C ASN A 843 -3.81 10.47 -38.48
N PHE A 844 -3.17 10.35 -37.32
CA PHE A 844 -1.73 10.62 -37.12
C PHE A 844 -1.04 9.50 -36.34
N LYS A 845 -1.51 8.27 -36.48
CA LYS A 845 -1.01 7.12 -35.68
C LYS A 845 0.49 6.90 -35.82
N THR A 846 1.00 6.92 -37.03
CA THR A 846 2.42 6.64 -37.32
C THR A 846 3.28 7.73 -36.77
N GLU A 847 2.94 8.98 -37.03
CA GLU A 847 3.64 10.17 -36.55
C GLU A 847 3.63 10.25 -35.01
N PHE A 848 2.49 9.92 -34.38
CA PHE A 848 2.35 9.91 -32.92
C PHE A 848 3.20 8.82 -32.27
N ILE A 849 3.25 7.61 -32.84
CA ILE A 849 4.06 6.51 -32.32
C ILE A 849 5.56 6.80 -32.53
N GLN A 850 5.96 7.35 -33.67
CA GLN A 850 7.35 7.65 -34.01
C GLN A 850 7.84 8.97 -33.42
N CYS A 851 7.01 9.74 -32.75
CA CYS A 851 7.41 10.99 -32.13
C CYS A 851 8.47 10.73 -31.06
N THR A 852 9.61 11.40 -31.19
CA THR A 852 10.74 11.31 -30.24
C THR A 852 10.48 12.06 -28.94
N SER A 853 9.45 12.91 -28.89
CA SER A 853 9.06 13.68 -27.72
C SER A 853 8.11 12.88 -26.83
N ASN A 854 7.87 13.37 -25.60
CA ASN A 854 6.99 12.73 -24.62
C ASN A 854 5.52 12.77 -25.07
N GLN A 855 5.01 11.65 -25.62
CA GLN A 855 3.63 11.52 -26.14
C GLN A 855 2.56 11.91 -25.10
N ARG A 856 2.81 11.68 -23.83
CA ARG A 856 1.91 12.09 -22.76
C ARG A 856 1.81 13.61 -22.64
N LEU A 857 2.94 14.30 -22.67
CA LEU A 857 2.96 15.76 -22.65
C LEU A 857 2.30 16.36 -23.88
N ALA A 858 2.53 15.75 -25.06
CA ALA A 858 1.87 16.15 -26.30
C ALA A 858 0.34 16.01 -26.20
N LEU A 859 -0.16 14.86 -25.73
CA LEU A 859 -1.61 14.61 -25.55
C LEU A 859 -2.19 15.56 -24.48
N VAL A 860 -1.48 15.81 -23.37
CA VAL A 860 -1.91 16.77 -22.34
C VAL A 860 -1.97 18.19 -22.93
N GLY A 861 -0.96 18.60 -23.69
CA GLY A 861 -0.92 19.92 -24.32
C GLY A 861 -2.07 20.13 -25.31
N LEU A 862 -2.29 19.16 -26.22
CA LEU A 862 -3.42 19.19 -27.16
C LEU A 862 -4.78 19.26 -26.45
N SER A 863 -4.94 18.46 -25.39
CA SER A 863 -6.16 18.44 -24.62
C SER A 863 -6.42 19.76 -23.87
N LEU A 864 -5.38 20.39 -23.34
CA LEU A 864 -5.49 21.70 -22.69
C LEU A 864 -5.82 22.80 -23.70
N ASN A 865 -5.18 22.82 -24.87
CA ASN A 865 -5.46 23.82 -25.90
C ASN A 865 -6.89 23.71 -26.40
N PHE A 866 -7.39 22.51 -26.67
CA PHE A 866 -8.75 22.28 -27.15
C PHE A 866 -9.82 22.63 -26.09
N GLN A 867 -9.57 22.29 -24.82
CA GLN A 867 -10.56 22.52 -23.75
C GLN A 867 -10.48 23.92 -23.16
N GLY A 868 -9.36 24.60 -23.28
CA GLY A 868 -9.19 26.00 -22.86
C GLY A 868 -10.10 26.98 -23.65
N THR A 869 -10.58 26.58 -24.84
CA THR A 869 -11.51 27.32 -25.66
C THR A 869 -12.99 27.05 -25.32
N LEU A 870 -13.28 26.03 -24.52
CA LEU A 870 -14.64 25.58 -24.20
C LEU A 870 -15.11 25.95 -22.79
N VAL A 871 -14.24 26.48 -21.96
CA VAL A 871 -14.58 26.84 -20.57
C VAL A 871 -14.55 28.36 -20.44
N ASP A 872 -15.70 28.97 -20.23
CA ASP A 872 -15.82 30.38 -19.86
C ASP A 872 -15.10 30.64 -18.52
N VAL A 873 -14.12 31.54 -18.53
CA VAL A 873 -13.08 31.74 -17.52
C VAL A 873 -13.50 32.79 -16.48
N GLU A 874 -14.68 32.77 -15.90
CA GLU A 874 -15.06 33.86 -15.00
C GLU A 874 -15.18 33.58 -13.51
N GLU A 875 -14.76 32.45 -12.98
CA GLU A 875 -14.74 32.28 -11.52
C GLU A 875 -13.40 31.73 -10.99
N CYS A 876 -12.55 32.64 -10.55
CA CYS A 876 -11.40 32.31 -9.72
C CYS A 876 -11.87 31.75 -8.37
N CYS A 877 -11.43 30.53 -8.05
CA CYS A 877 -11.67 29.96 -6.73
C CYS A 877 -10.87 30.74 -5.66
N PRO A 878 -11.44 30.98 -4.45
CA PRO A 878 -10.72 31.64 -3.36
C PRO A 878 -9.38 31.00 -2.98
N CYS A 879 -9.13 29.75 -3.40
CA CYS A 879 -7.88 29.03 -3.16
C CYS A 879 -6.77 29.29 -4.19
N ASN A 880 -6.96 30.23 -5.12
CA ASN A 880 -6.06 30.53 -6.23
C ASN A 880 -5.79 29.37 -7.21
N THR A 881 -6.57 28.28 -7.17
CA THR A 881 -6.45 27.20 -8.17
C THR A 881 -7.19 27.63 -9.44
N SER A 882 -6.45 27.85 -10.52
CA SER A 882 -7.05 28.21 -11.81
C SER A 882 -7.79 27.04 -12.45
N VAL A 883 -8.79 27.33 -13.29
CA VAL A 883 -9.50 26.28 -14.06
C VAL A 883 -8.52 25.50 -14.94
N SER A 884 -7.51 26.13 -15.51
CA SER A 884 -6.44 25.48 -16.28
C SER A 884 -5.64 24.47 -15.45
N GLN A 885 -5.40 24.75 -14.16
CA GLN A 885 -4.76 23.80 -13.26
C GLN A 885 -5.67 22.61 -12.96
N LEU A 886 -6.96 22.83 -12.73
CA LEU A 886 -7.94 21.74 -12.54
C LEU A 886 -8.05 20.85 -13.78
N LEU A 887 -8.16 21.46 -14.97
CA LEU A 887 -8.13 20.74 -16.26
C LEU A 887 -6.90 19.86 -16.37
N ARG A 888 -5.72 20.43 -16.12
CA ARG A 888 -4.44 19.69 -16.17
C ARG A 888 -4.41 18.53 -15.16
N MET A 889 -4.94 18.73 -13.94
CA MET A 889 -5.02 17.68 -12.92
C MET A 889 -5.94 16.54 -13.36
N CYS A 890 -7.03 16.81 -14.09
CA CYS A 890 -7.94 15.80 -14.63
C CYS A 890 -7.37 15.10 -15.88
N ILE A 891 -6.81 15.84 -16.82
CA ILE A 891 -6.26 15.30 -18.07
C ILE A 891 -5.08 14.34 -17.79
N TRP A 892 -4.25 14.65 -16.80
CA TRP A 892 -3.03 13.86 -16.51
C TRP A 892 -3.27 12.38 -16.19
N PRO A 893 -4.21 11.97 -15.33
CA PRO A 893 -4.53 10.57 -15.11
C PRO A 893 -5.17 9.89 -16.33
N VAL A 894 -6.06 10.58 -17.03
CA VAL A 894 -6.72 10.04 -18.22
C VAL A 894 -5.71 9.67 -19.29
N THR A 895 -4.80 10.58 -19.63
CA THR A 895 -3.76 10.35 -20.65
C THR A 895 -2.87 9.16 -20.29
N ASN A 896 -2.59 8.97 -19.01
CA ASN A 896 -1.82 7.82 -18.54
C ASN A 896 -2.54 6.49 -18.77
N ILE A 897 -3.84 6.44 -18.50
CA ILE A 897 -4.67 5.24 -18.72
C ILE A 897 -4.75 4.93 -20.21
N LEU A 898 -5.05 5.93 -21.05
CA LEU A 898 -5.21 5.77 -22.48
C LEU A 898 -3.94 5.24 -23.15
N LEU A 899 -2.79 5.85 -22.85
CA LEU A 899 -1.50 5.45 -23.41
C LEU A 899 -1.06 4.05 -22.97
N ASN A 900 -1.28 3.70 -21.69
CA ASN A 900 -0.99 2.35 -21.20
C ASN A 900 -1.85 1.29 -21.87
N ASN A 901 -3.14 1.56 -22.06
CA ASN A 901 -4.05 0.61 -22.71
C ASN A 901 -3.74 0.48 -24.21
N PHE A 902 -3.42 1.59 -24.87
CA PHE A 902 -2.99 1.59 -26.26
C PHE A 902 -1.74 0.75 -26.48
N THR A 903 -0.69 0.97 -25.68
CA THR A 903 0.56 0.21 -25.83
C THR A 903 0.38 -1.28 -25.59
N LYS A 904 -0.47 -1.67 -24.62
CA LYS A 904 -0.83 -3.07 -24.40
C LYS A 904 -1.54 -3.66 -25.61
N SER A 905 -2.59 -3.00 -26.11
CA SER A 905 -3.36 -3.45 -27.28
C SER A 905 -2.50 -3.52 -28.54
N TYR A 906 -1.61 -2.54 -28.73
CA TYR A 906 -0.67 -2.52 -29.84
C TYR A 906 0.31 -3.71 -29.79
N ASN A 907 0.87 -4.01 -28.61
CA ASN A 907 1.77 -5.15 -28.43
C ASN A 907 1.06 -6.48 -28.60
N ASP A 908 -0.20 -6.60 -28.18
CA ASP A 908 -1.02 -7.79 -28.41
C ASP A 908 -1.28 -8.04 -29.92
N THR A 909 -1.31 -6.96 -30.73
CA THR A 909 -1.51 -7.09 -32.20
C THR A 909 -0.21 -7.32 -32.97
N VAL A 910 0.91 -6.73 -32.52
CA VAL A 910 2.20 -6.77 -33.25
C VAL A 910 3.15 -7.81 -32.66
N GLY A 911 3.14 -8.04 -31.35
CA GLY A 911 4.20 -8.74 -30.59
C GLY A 911 4.18 -10.26 -30.65
N ARG A 912 3.13 -10.93 -31.21
CA ARG A 912 3.06 -12.40 -31.18
C ARG A 912 4.07 -13.13 -32.07
N LYS A 913 4.58 -12.51 -33.08
CA LYS A 913 5.57 -13.15 -33.97
C LYS A 913 7.00 -13.13 -33.43
N ASP A 914 7.40 -12.07 -32.77
CA ASP A 914 8.79 -11.88 -32.30
C ASP A 914 9.06 -12.47 -30.90
N ASP A 915 8.11 -12.41 -29.98
CA ASP A 915 8.23 -13.04 -28.64
C ASP A 915 8.28 -14.57 -28.71
N LYS A 916 7.56 -15.17 -29.67
CA LYS A 916 7.64 -16.62 -29.94
C LYS A 916 9.04 -17.02 -30.44
N LYS A 917 9.66 -16.23 -31.32
CA LYS A 917 11.01 -16.50 -31.81
C LYS A 917 12.09 -16.33 -30.74
N ARG A 918 12.04 -15.26 -29.95
CA ARG A 918 13.00 -14.99 -28.87
C ARG A 918 12.93 -16.03 -27.75
N LYS A 919 11.72 -16.44 -27.30
CA LYS A 919 11.55 -17.46 -26.26
C LYS A 919 11.87 -18.87 -26.74
N LEU A 920 11.65 -19.17 -28.01
CA LEU A 920 12.04 -20.46 -28.64
C LEU A 920 13.55 -20.54 -28.90
N SER A 921 14.25 -19.42 -29.17
CA SER A 921 15.71 -19.43 -29.30
C SER A 921 16.38 -19.60 -27.93
N THR A 922 15.88 -18.95 -26.88
CA THR A 922 16.37 -19.15 -25.49
C THR A 922 16.06 -20.55 -24.95
N LEU A 923 15.01 -21.21 -25.47
CA LEU A 923 14.69 -22.62 -25.12
C LEU A 923 15.44 -23.64 -26.01
N LYS A 924 15.95 -23.22 -27.19
CA LYS A 924 16.76 -24.09 -28.05
C LYS A 924 18.27 -24.02 -27.76
N GLU A 925 18.74 -22.94 -27.13
CA GLU A 925 20.12 -22.79 -26.68
C GLU A 925 20.34 -23.30 -25.23
N SER A 926 19.30 -23.74 -24.53
CA SER A 926 19.29 -24.51 -23.29
C SER A 926 18.92 -25.96 -23.57
#